data_de03bc1e76ac23b6ac27f72252b07ced
#
_entry.id   de03bc1e76ac23b6ac27f72252b07ced
#
_cell.length_a   1.000
_cell.length_b   1.000
_cell.length_c   1.000
_cell.angle_alpha   90.00
_cell.angle_beta   90.00
_cell.angle_gamma   90.00
#
_symmetry.space_group_name_H-M   'P 1'
#
loop_
_entity.id
_entity.type
_entity.pdbx_description
1 polymer ?
#
loop_
_entity_poly.entity_id
_entity_poly.type
_entity_poly.pdbx_seq_one_letter_code
_entity_poly.pdbx_strand_id
1 'polypeptide(L)'
;MKSKMKLSGQLRSYLRWPLILSILMLVMNIGMYFVDVMAGMWFTLFFAVYVIAAAVLYYRQRPQVINELITFATEYGQVQKHLIQELALPYAVMDSQGKLLWVNKEFTKITGKDTQYHKCIATIFPELTVERLPKNEEETDIDVAYGEKNFRAHVKSVCIDELIQNSEMINTDIKGYFIQALYLFDETELREYMRKFEDETMVTGLLYLDNYDEALESVEEVRRSLLTALVERKINKYFNDLDGLVKRYENDKYIVVMRRSSLNELKEKKFDILEDVKTINIGNEMAVTISMGIGADAGSFAKNSEYAKIAIDLALGRGGDQVVLKDGSKIQYFGGKTQAVEKNTRVKARVKAHALKEFMNTKEKVVVMGHRLPDADSFGAAIGIYRAAKTLNKKAYIVIDNPTSSIIPLMNTFRDNQDYEADMFVNNHEAKEIMDDNTLLVVVDTNKPSITQCEDLLYMAKMIVVLDHHRQGSDTIRNSVLSYIEPYASSASEMVAEILQYFTEGIRIRNVEADSIYAGIMIDTDNFMQKTGVRTFEAAAFLRRCGADVTRVRKLFREDMNDYKARGETIRNAELFRGQFAISECPSDYVDSPTVVGAQAANELLNIVGVKASFVLTEYKGVIYISARAIDEVNVQIIMERMGGGGHLNMAGCQLETVNIEGARSLLKSTLTEMQDGGEI
;
A
#
# COMPACT_ATOMS: atom_id res chain seq x y z
N MET A 1 67.47 16.08 20.46
CA MET A 1 67.95 14.79 20.95
C MET A 1 68.11 13.86 19.76
N LYS A 2 69.37 13.47 19.37
CA LYS A 2 69.59 12.49 18.29
C LYS A 2 69.20 11.10 18.82
N SER A 3 68.05 10.62 18.48
CA SER A 3 67.67 9.22 18.70
C SER A 3 68.65 8.33 17.93
N LYS A 4 69.43 7.52 18.64
CA LYS A 4 70.26 6.50 18.02
C LYS A 4 69.40 5.38 17.51
N MET A 5 69.07 5.43 16.20
CA MET A 5 68.37 4.33 15.52
C MET A 5 69.20 3.03 15.67
N LYS A 6 68.63 2.00 16.29
CA LYS A 6 69.26 0.68 16.42
C LYS A 6 68.79 -0.18 15.23
N LEU A 7 69.69 -0.53 14.34
CA LEU A 7 69.45 -1.51 13.29
C LEU A 7 69.19 -2.87 13.91
N SER A 8 68.07 -3.49 13.56
CA SER A 8 67.69 -4.86 13.94
C SER A 8 67.61 -5.77 12.68
N GLY A 9 67.61 -7.09 12.86
CA GLY A 9 67.38 -8.08 11.80
C GLY A 9 68.60 -8.36 10.90
N GLN A 10 68.34 -8.81 9.67
CA GLN A 10 69.33 -9.31 8.70
C GLN A 10 70.36 -8.24 8.29
N LEU A 11 70.00 -6.98 8.21
CA LEU A 11 70.88 -5.90 7.85
C LEU A 11 71.95 -5.66 8.90
N ARG A 12 71.61 -5.80 10.18
CA ARG A 12 72.58 -5.76 11.29
C ARG A 12 73.57 -6.91 11.22
N SER A 13 73.08 -8.09 10.87
CA SER A 13 73.92 -9.29 10.70
C SER A 13 74.90 -9.09 9.53
N TYR A 14 74.37 -8.62 8.35
CA TYR A 14 75.20 -8.37 7.16
C TYR A 14 76.33 -7.40 7.41
N LEU A 15 76.10 -6.27 8.05
CA LEU A 15 77.13 -5.29 8.39
C LEU A 15 78.13 -5.81 9.39
N ARG A 16 77.88 -6.86 10.18
CA ARG A 16 78.79 -7.48 11.15
C ARG A 16 79.61 -8.65 10.59
N TRP A 17 79.28 -9.15 9.39
CA TRP A 17 80.00 -10.24 8.75
C TRP A 17 81.51 -10.07 8.73
N PRO A 18 82.12 -8.88 8.39
CA PRO A 18 83.56 -8.68 8.41
C PRO A 18 84.15 -8.86 9.85
N LEU A 19 83.39 -8.42 10.87
CA LEU A 19 83.83 -8.58 12.28
C LEU A 19 83.69 -10.04 12.74
N ILE A 20 82.70 -10.78 12.27
CA ILE A 20 82.54 -12.22 12.57
C ILE A 20 83.66 -13.02 11.91
N LEU A 21 84.00 -12.69 10.68
CA LEU A 21 85.09 -13.28 9.96
C LEU A 21 86.46 -13.05 10.71
N SER A 22 86.62 -11.90 11.38
CA SER A 22 87.80 -11.65 12.23
C SER A 22 87.99 -12.67 13.32
N ILE A 23 86.91 -13.22 13.89
CA ILE A 23 86.95 -14.30 14.86
C ILE A 23 87.56 -15.59 14.30
N LEU A 24 87.10 -15.95 13.09
CA LEU A 24 87.54 -17.09 12.34
C LEU A 24 89.05 -16.95 11.97
N MET A 25 89.47 -15.77 11.51
CA MET A 25 90.83 -15.46 11.19
C MET A 25 91.71 -15.48 12.44
N LEU A 26 91.21 -15.06 13.63
CA LEU A 26 91.91 -15.18 14.88
C LEU A 26 92.21 -16.63 15.25
N VAL A 27 91.20 -17.52 15.06
CA VAL A 27 91.40 -18.95 15.35
C VAL A 27 92.46 -19.54 14.40
N MET A 28 92.40 -19.18 13.13
CA MET A 28 93.42 -19.59 12.12
C MET A 28 94.80 -19.05 12.49
N ASN A 29 94.89 -17.81 12.97
CA ASN A 29 96.15 -17.22 13.36
C ASN A 29 96.77 -17.98 14.54
N ILE A 30 96.01 -18.35 15.58
CA ILE A 30 96.46 -19.19 16.67
C ILE A 30 96.99 -20.54 16.18
N GLY A 31 96.29 -21.16 15.24
CA GLY A 31 96.68 -22.45 14.62
C GLY A 31 98.02 -22.38 13.89
N MET A 32 98.33 -21.27 13.20
CA MET A 32 99.57 -21.07 12.47
C MET A 32 100.77 -21.01 13.39
N TYR A 33 100.68 -20.54 14.61
CA TYR A 33 101.82 -20.57 15.59
C TYR A 33 102.15 -21.99 16.02
N PHE A 34 101.29 -22.94 15.96
CA PHE A 34 101.59 -24.39 16.24
C PHE A 34 102.29 -25.08 15.04
N VAL A 35 102.24 -24.49 13.82
CA VAL A 35 102.91 -25.04 12.63
C VAL A 35 104.25 -24.42 12.42
N ASP A 36 104.38 -23.08 12.41
CA ASP A 36 105.66 -22.37 12.26
C ASP A 36 105.52 -20.96 12.87
N VAL A 37 106.44 -20.60 13.80
CA VAL A 37 106.45 -19.33 14.53
C VAL A 37 106.65 -18.11 13.58
N MET A 38 107.49 -18.22 12.57
CA MET A 38 107.71 -17.17 11.60
C MET A 38 106.47 -16.92 10.71
N ALA A 39 105.82 -17.98 10.25
CA ALA A 39 104.58 -17.88 9.54
C ALA A 39 103.45 -17.27 10.38
N GLY A 40 103.40 -17.65 11.69
CA GLY A 40 102.42 -17.10 12.65
C GLY A 40 102.60 -15.56 12.85
N MET A 41 103.86 -15.09 12.91
CA MET A 41 104.14 -13.65 13.01
C MET A 41 103.68 -12.87 11.77
N TRP A 42 103.93 -13.36 10.56
CA TRP A 42 103.43 -12.72 9.35
C TRP A 42 101.86 -12.75 9.24
N PHE A 43 101.25 -13.88 9.62
CA PHE A 43 99.80 -13.97 9.67
C PHE A 43 99.17 -13.04 10.72
N THR A 44 99.81 -12.81 11.84
CA THR A 44 99.36 -11.82 12.86
C THR A 44 99.40 -10.40 12.32
N LEU A 45 100.47 -10.03 11.59
CA LEU A 45 100.49 -8.70 10.90
C LEU A 45 99.35 -8.55 9.92
N PHE A 46 99.07 -9.58 9.08
CA PHE A 46 98.02 -9.58 8.12
C PHE A 46 96.63 -9.50 8.79
N PHE A 47 96.40 -10.26 9.85
CA PHE A 47 95.22 -10.23 10.68
C PHE A 47 94.97 -8.84 11.31
N ALA A 48 96.01 -8.21 11.83
CA ALA A 48 95.88 -6.85 12.36
C ALA A 48 95.44 -5.82 11.27
N VAL A 49 96.06 -5.91 10.11
CA VAL A 49 95.66 -5.06 8.98
C VAL A 49 94.17 -5.33 8.53
N TYR A 50 93.77 -6.61 8.53
CA TYR A 50 92.41 -7.03 8.24
C TYR A 50 91.38 -6.48 9.24
N VAL A 51 91.67 -6.57 10.56
CA VAL A 51 90.78 -6.08 11.60
C VAL A 51 90.66 -4.55 11.57
N ILE A 52 91.79 -3.86 11.31
CA ILE A 52 91.76 -2.37 11.10
C ILE A 52 90.86 -2.05 9.86
N ALA A 53 91.11 -2.69 8.74
CA ALA A 53 90.30 -2.48 7.52
C ALA A 53 88.85 -2.79 7.74
N ALA A 54 88.52 -3.94 8.39
CA ALA A 54 87.15 -4.33 8.72
C ALA A 54 86.46 -3.30 9.63
N ALA A 55 87.20 -2.82 10.65
CA ALA A 55 86.63 -1.79 11.53
C ALA A 55 86.43 -0.46 10.79
N VAL A 56 87.34 -0.01 9.97
CA VAL A 56 87.20 1.23 9.16
C VAL A 56 86.04 1.11 8.20
N LEU A 57 85.89 0.00 7.50
CA LEU A 57 84.79 -0.24 6.59
C LEU A 57 83.44 -0.26 7.36
N TYR A 58 83.35 -0.93 8.50
CA TYR A 58 82.15 -0.96 9.35
C TYR A 58 81.75 0.42 9.83
N TYR A 59 82.66 1.21 10.36
CA TYR A 59 82.37 2.54 10.86
C TYR A 59 82.05 3.54 9.72
N ARG A 60 82.66 3.39 8.55
CA ARG A 60 82.46 4.28 7.38
C ARG A 60 81.17 3.95 6.57
N GLN A 61 80.87 2.64 6.38
CA GLN A 61 79.71 2.23 5.58
C GLN A 61 78.37 2.29 6.37
N ARG A 62 78.39 2.04 7.65
CA ARG A 62 77.20 2.03 8.49
C ARG A 62 76.40 3.33 8.40
N PRO A 63 76.93 4.53 8.53
CA PRO A 63 76.13 5.77 8.40
C PRO A 63 75.61 5.99 6.96
N GLN A 64 76.36 5.59 5.97
CA GLN A 64 75.96 5.71 4.56
C GLN A 64 74.71 4.82 4.28
N VAL A 65 74.74 3.57 4.61
CA VAL A 65 73.63 2.64 4.43
C VAL A 65 72.37 3.09 5.23
N ILE A 66 72.57 3.62 6.43
CA ILE A 66 71.44 4.16 7.23
C ILE A 66 70.86 5.39 6.53
N ASN A 67 71.69 6.30 6.02
CA ASN A 67 71.23 7.51 5.33
C ASN A 67 70.50 7.15 4.03
N GLU A 68 71.03 6.22 3.23
CA GLU A 68 70.40 5.74 2.02
C GLU A 68 69.04 5.10 2.30
N LEU A 69 68.90 4.29 3.36
CA LEU A 69 67.62 3.72 3.78
C LEU A 69 66.63 4.79 4.24
N ILE A 70 67.08 5.77 5.00
CA ILE A 70 66.24 6.89 5.44
C ILE A 70 65.77 7.70 4.20
N THR A 71 66.67 7.98 3.28
CA THR A 71 66.35 8.69 2.04
C THR A 71 65.34 7.91 1.21
N PHE A 72 65.58 6.62 0.97
CA PHE A 72 64.67 5.74 0.29
C PHE A 72 63.29 5.68 0.96
N ALA A 73 63.22 5.46 2.28
CA ALA A 73 61.95 5.43 3.02
C ALA A 73 61.19 6.78 2.93
N THR A 74 61.96 7.88 2.97
CA THR A 74 61.37 9.24 2.84
C THR A 74 60.86 9.49 1.44
N GLU A 75 61.67 9.17 0.42
CA GLU A 75 61.27 9.33 -1.00
C GLU A 75 60.09 8.43 -1.34
N TYR A 76 60.09 7.15 -0.89
CA TYR A 76 58.98 6.22 -1.07
C TYR A 76 57.71 6.72 -0.39
N GLY A 77 57.80 7.22 0.83
CA GLY A 77 56.67 7.83 1.54
C GLY A 77 56.13 9.09 0.87
N GLN A 78 57.05 9.91 0.29
CA GLN A 78 56.64 11.09 -0.51
C GLN A 78 55.94 10.70 -1.83
N VAL A 79 56.45 9.66 -2.51
CA VAL A 79 55.83 9.14 -3.72
C VAL A 79 54.43 8.58 -3.41
N GLN A 80 54.26 7.76 -2.37
CA GLN A 80 52.98 7.26 -1.96
C GLN A 80 52.00 8.38 -1.59
N LYS A 81 52.44 9.36 -0.83
CA LYS A 81 51.64 10.53 -0.47
C LYS A 81 51.21 11.32 -1.70
N HIS A 82 52.15 11.50 -2.65
CA HIS A 82 51.85 12.19 -3.89
C HIS A 82 50.84 11.45 -4.78
N LEU A 83 50.98 10.13 -4.91
CA LEU A 83 50.04 9.29 -5.66
C LEU A 83 48.64 9.35 -5.10
N ILE A 84 48.48 9.24 -3.76
CA ILE A 84 47.16 9.34 -3.10
C ILE A 84 46.61 10.77 -3.24
N GLN A 85 47.45 11.80 -3.22
CA GLN A 85 47.04 13.20 -3.36
C GLN A 85 46.58 13.53 -4.79
N GLU A 86 47.16 12.89 -5.80
CA GLU A 86 46.77 13.01 -7.23
C GLU A 86 45.74 11.99 -7.68
N LEU A 87 45.20 11.17 -6.76
CA LEU A 87 44.15 10.24 -7.09
C LEU A 87 42.92 10.99 -7.64
N ALA A 88 42.45 10.58 -8.84
CA ALA A 88 41.34 11.25 -9.54
C ALA A 88 39.99 11.08 -8.81
N LEU A 89 39.89 10.19 -7.82
CA LEU A 89 38.71 9.98 -7.01
C LEU A 89 38.78 10.88 -5.77
N PRO A 90 37.75 11.65 -5.43
CA PRO A 90 37.68 12.40 -4.17
C PRO A 90 37.79 11.48 -2.99
N TYR A 91 38.82 11.70 -2.16
CA TYR A 91 39.17 10.82 -1.06
C TYR A 91 39.46 11.62 0.21
N ALA A 92 38.93 11.14 1.31
CA ALA A 92 39.19 11.70 2.64
C ALA A 92 39.44 10.59 3.68
N VAL A 93 40.23 10.92 4.69
CA VAL A 93 40.44 10.09 5.86
C VAL A 93 39.90 10.82 7.08
N MET A 94 39.14 10.13 7.90
CA MET A 94 38.54 10.68 9.11
C MET A 94 38.69 9.71 10.28
N ASP A 95 38.51 10.19 11.50
CA ASP A 95 38.46 9.36 12.70
C ASP A 95 37.04 8.71 12.85
N SER A 96 36.91 7.87 13.86
CA SER A 96 35.66 7.18 14.17
C SER A 96 34.50 8.10 14.58
N GLN A 97 34.75 9.39 14.81
CA GLN A 97 33.77 10.42 15.10
C GLN A 97 33.47 11.27 13.86
N GLY A 98 33.98 10.88 12.69
CA GLY A 98 33.78 11.59 11.43
C GLY A 98 34.57 12.89 11.32
N LYS A 99 35.57 13.14 12.18
CA LYS A 99 36.43 14.30 12.07
C LYS A 99 37.48 14.07 10.98
N LEU A 100 37.56 14.99 10.02
CA LEU A 100 38.50 14.93 8.90
C LEU A 100 39.95 15.03 9.39
N LEU A 101 40.76 14.07 9.01
CA LEU A 101 42.16 13.99 9.29
C LEU A 101 43.00 14.37 8.08
N TRP A 102 42.57 13.98 6.90
CA TRP A 102 43.24 14.26 5.64
C TRP A 102 42.31 14.19 4.45
N VAL A 103 42.58 14.98 3.40
CA VAL A 103 41.83 15.01 2.14
C VAL A 103 42.78 15.13 0.95
N ASN A 104 42.39 14.58 -0.20
CA ASN A 104 43.13 14.74 -1.44
C ASN A 104 42.72 16.00 -2.23
N LYS A 105 43.39 16.26 -3.35
CA LYS A 105 43.13 17.43 -4.19
C LYS A 105 41.71 17.43 -4.79
N GLU A 106 41.22 16.28 -5.23
CA GLU A 106 39.87 16.17 -5.81
C GLU A 106 38.77 16.45 -4.80
N PHE A 107 38.91 15.96 -3.57
CA PHE A 107 37.99 16.29 -2.48
C PHE A 107 37.97 17.80 -2.19
N THR A 108 39.18 18.43 -2.17
CA THR A 108 39.31 19.88 -1.99
C THR A 108 38.65 20.68 -3.11
N LYS A 109 38.79 20.23 -4.36
CA LYS A 109 38.16 20.90 -5.53
C LYS A 109 36.64 20.91 -5.41
N ILE A 110 36.03 19.80 -4.96
CA ILE A 110 34.58 19.68 -4.83
C ILE A 110 34.05 20.48 -3.64
N THR A 111 34.65 20.29 -2.46
CA THR A 111 34.11 20.85 -1.21
C THR A 111 34.67 22.23 -0.85
N GLY A 112 35.78 22.67 -1.49
CA GLY A 112 36.50 23.85 -1.10
C GLY A 112 37.22 23.74 0.25
N LYS A 113 37.29 22.53 0.82
CA LYS A 113 37.90 22.26 2.15
C LYS A 113 39.21 21.51 1.97
N ASP A 114 40.26 22.01 2.60
CA ASP A 114 41.60 21.42 2.57
C ASP A 114 41.92 20.60 3.81
N THR A 115 43.13 20.09 3.89
CA THR A 115 43.64 19.29 5.01
C THR A 115 43.68 20.04 6.36
N GLN A 116 43.48 21.36 6.38
CA GLN A 116 43.42 22.17 7.60
C GLN A 116 41.99 22.23 8.18
N TYR A 117 41.00 21.72 7.43
CA TYR A 117 39.61 21.68 7.86
C TYR A 117 39.35 20.50 8.82
N HIS A 118 39.77 20.60 10.07
CA HIS A 118 39.64 19.55 11.09
C HIS A 118 38.27 19.49 11.76
N LYS A 119 37.17 19.70 10.98
CA LYS A 119 35.79 19.59 11.49
C LYS A 119 35.17 18.25 11.10
N CYS A 120 34.01 17.95 11.67
CA CYS A 120 33.26 16.75 11.37
C CYS A 120 32.75 16.79 9.91
N ILE A 121 32.78 15.65 9.23
CA ILE A 121 32.29 15.46 7.85
C ILE A 121 30.81 15.85 7.70
N ALA A 122 30.00 15.64 8.75
CA ALA A 122 28.59 16.04 8.77
C ALA A 122 28.36 17.56 8.56
N THR A 123 29.39 18.40 8.77
CA THR A 123 29.30 19.84 8.45
C THR A 123 29.40 20.12 6.94
N ILE A 124 29.87 19.17 6.15
CA ILE A 124 29.96 19.23 4.69
C ILE A 124 28.81 18.44 4.08
N PHE A 125 28.60 17.22 4.55
CA PHE A 125 27.56 16.30 4.13
C PHE A 125 26.67 15.95 5.34
N PRO A 126 25.54 16.60 5.55
CA PRO A 126 24.67 16.38 6.70
C PRO A 126 24.19 14.94 6.84
N GLU A 127 24.15 14.18 5.74
CA GLU A 127 23.73 12.78 5.69
C GLU A 127 24.74 11.82 6.34
N LEU A 128 26.04 12.23 6.43
CA LEU A 128 27.11 11.45 7.04
C LEU A 128 27.19 11.70 8.56
N THR A 129 26.14 11.29 9.28
CA THR A 129 26.11 11.36 10.75
C THR A 129 26.95 10.25 11.37
N VAL A 130 27.47 10.48 12.57
CA VAL A 130 28.31 9.49 13.31
C VAL A 130 27.60 8.15 13.48
N GLU A 131 26.27 8.15 13.59
CA GLU A 131 25.46 6.95 13.74
C GLU A 131 25.40 6.08 12.47
N ARG A 132 25.56 6.70 11.29
CA ARG A 132 25.55 6.01 9.99
C ARG A 132 26.95 5.58 9.54
N LEU A 133 28.00 6.02 10.22
CA LEU A 133 29.35 5.61 9.89
C LEU A 133 29.60 4.15 10.28
N PRO A 134 30.33 3.37 9.45
CA PRO A 134 30.57 1.97 9.71
C PRO A 134 31.44 1.78 10.98
N LYS A 135 31.20 0.66 11.68
CA LYS A 135 31.94 0.24 12.89
C LYS A 135 32.69 -1.04 12.57
N ASN A 136 33.84 -1.27 13.20
CA ASN A 136 34.59 -2.54 13.13
C ASN A 136 34.83 -3.01 11.69
N GLU A 137 35.72 -2.65 10.93
CA GLU A 137 36.08 -3.15 9.57
C GLU A 137 34.90 -3.33 8.57
N GLU A 138 33.77 -2.69 8.84
CA GLU A 138 32.60 -2.67 7.95
C GLU A 138 32.76 -1.58 6.89
N GLU A 139 31.96 -1.70 5.83
CA GLU A 139 31.83 -0.67 4.80
C GLU A 139 30.34 -0.32 4.56
N THR A 140 30.09 0.92 4.21
CA THR A 140 28.71 1.42 4.00
C THR A 140 28.68 2.42 2.86
N ASP A 141 27.64 2.32 2.02
CA ASP A 141 27.34 3.32 0.98
C ASP A 141 26.23 4.24 1.49
N ILE A 142 26.45 5.54 1.38
CA ILE A 142 25.49 6.58 1.79
C ILE A 142 25.35 7.60 0.67
N ASP A 143 24.11 7.87 0.29
CA ASP A 143 23.82 8.93 -0.67
C ASP A 143 23.97 10.30 -0.01
N VAL A 144 24.73 11.18 -0.64
CA VAL A 144 24.99 12.54 -0.15
C VAL A 144 24.87 13.56 -1.29
N ALA A 145 24.47 14.78 -0.95
CA ALA A 145 24.39 15.86 -1.90
C ALA A 145 25.31 17.01 -1.51
N TYR A 146 25.96 17.63 -2.49
CA TYR A 146 26.76 18.85 -2.27
C TYR A 146 26.60 19.84 -3.44
N GLY A 147 25.96 20.97 -3.17
CA GLY A 147 25.56 21.91 -4.22
C GLY A 147 24.57 21.28 -5.17
N GLU A 148 24.86 21.32 -6.47
CA GLU A 148 24.02 20.68 -7.52
C GLU A 148 24.41 19.23 -7.83
N LYS A 149 25.40 18.67 -7.12
CA LYS A 149 25.94 17.35 -7.37
C LYS A 149 25.46 16.31 -6.36
N ASN A 150 25.22 15.11 -6.86
CA ASN A 150 24.88 13.95 -6.07
C ASN A 150 26.05 12.96 -6.06
N PHE A 151 26.42 12.51 -4.89
CA PHE A 151 27.51 11.56 -4.71
C PHE A 151 27.04 10.32 -3.95
N ARG A 152 27.60 9.17 -4.29
CA ARG A 152 27.58 8.01 -3.41
C ARG A 152 28.86 8.02 -2.58
N ALA A 153 28.71 8.24 -1.30
CA ALA A 153 29.77 8.20 -0.31
C ALA A 153 29.99 6.76 0.17
N HIS A 154 31.09 6.17 -0.27
CA HIS A 154 31.54 4.85 0.22
C HIS A 154 32.47 5.07 1.39
N VAL A 155 32.08 4.61 2.58
CA VAL A 155 32.86 4.73 3.81
C VAL A 155 33.30 3.36 4.24
N LYS A 156 34.61 3.19 4.40
CA LYS A 156 35.22 1.95 4.88
C LYS A 156 36.00 2.19 6.18
N SER A 157 35.68 1.43 7.21
CA SER A 157 36.41 1.46 8.48
C SER A 157 37.59 0.49 8.43
N VAL A 158 38.79 0.99 8.74
CA VAL A 158 40.03 0.23 8.67
C VAL A 158 40.69 0.24 10.05
N CYS A 159 41.00 -0.96 10.58
CA CYS A 159 41.78 -1.11 11.80
C CYS A 159 43.26 -0.86 11.49
N ILE A 160 43.88 0.02 12.26
CA ILE A 160 45.32 0.34 12.09
C ILE A 160 46.20 -0.28 13.18
N ASP A 161 45.64 -1.09 14.08
CA ASP A 161 46.38 -1.73 15.17
C ASP A 161 47.54 -2.60 14.66
N GLU A 162 47.34 -3.37 13.57
CA GLU A 162 48.39 -4.20 12.98
C GLU A 162 49.52 -3.37 12.35
N LEU A 163 49.22 -2.19 11.82
CA LEU A 163 50.21 -1.27 11.23
C LEU A 163 51.05 -0.60 12.31
N ILE A 164 50.48 -0.36 13.49
CA ILE A 164 51.15 0.27 14.65
C ILE A 164 51.95 -0.78 15.45
N GLN A 165 51.45 -2.00 15.64
CA GLN A 165 52.13 -3.07 16.37
C GLN A 165 53.42 -3.53 15.70
N ASN A 166 53.54 -3.47 14.39
CA ASN A 166 54.74 -3.80 13.64
C ASN A 166 55.80 -2.68 13.60
N SER A 167 55.54 -1.51 14.17
CA SER A 167 56.49 -0.42 14.24
C SER A 167 57.05 -0.33 15.67
N GLU A 168 58.29 -0.80 15.91
CA GLU A 168 59.05 -0.61 17.18
C GLU A 168 59.21 0.86 17.58
N MET A 169 58.65 1.81 16.82
CA MET A 169 58.84 3.26 17.01
C MET A 169 57.67 3.95 17.72
N ILE A 170 56.49 3.34 17.78
CA ILE A 170 55.30 3.95 18.41
C ILE A 170 54.77 2.99 19.46
N ASN A 171 55.12 3.25 20.70
CA ASN A 171 54.60 2.53 21.88
C ASN A 171 53.35 3.28 22.35
N THR A 172 52.16 2.88 21.82
CA THR A 172 50.87 3.37 22.31
C THR A 172 50.07 2.19 22.84
N ASP A 173 49.62 2.26 24.08
CA ASP A 173 48.76 1.28 24.76
C ASP A 173 47.29 1.33 24.24
N ILE A 174 47.04 1.89 23.06
CA ILE A 174 45.70 2.06 22.48
C ILE A 174 45.44 0.87 21.55
N LYS A 175 44.64 -0.09 21.99
CA LYS A 175 44.08 -1.17 21.18
C LYS A 175 42.72 -0.72 20.61
N GLY A 176 42.45 -1.02 19.31
CA GLY A 176 41.15 -0.78 18.65
C GLY A 176 41.04 0.61 18.04
N TYR A 177 42.12 1.16 17.47
CA TYR A 177 42.04 2.42 16.76
C TYR A 177 41.62 2.21 15.28
N PHE A 178 40.43 2.73 14.95
CA PHE A 178 39.89 2.67 13.59
C PHE A 178 39.97 4.03 12.92
N ILE A 179 40.38 4.06 11.68
CA ILE A 179 40.24 5.21 10.75
C ILE A 179 39.23 4.85 9.69
N GLN A 180 38.54 5.86 9.20
CA GLN A 180 37.56 5.70 8.16
C GLN A 180 38.05 6.34 6.86
N ALA A 181 38.04 5.56 5.79
CA ALA A 181 38.33 6.00 4.45
C ALA A 181 37.02 6.32 3.74
N LEU A 182 36.90 7.56 3.27
CA LEU A 182 35.72 8.04 2.51
C LEU A 182 36.09 8.24 1.06
N TYR A 183 35.32 7.63 0.17
CA TYR A 183 35.37 7.82 -1.27
C TYR A 183 34.05 8.42 -1.75
N LEU A 184 34.11 9.42 -2.65
CA LEU A 184 32.92 10.02 -3.24
C LEU A 184 32.86 9.67 -4.75
N PHE A 185 31.82 8.95 -5.11
CA PHE A 185 31.53 8.64 -6.52
C PHE A 185 30.49 9.62 -7.02
N ASP A 186 30.84 10.44 -8.02
CA ASP A 186 29.91 11.40 -8.65
C ASP A 186 28.89 10.60 -9.47
N GLU A 187 27.65 10.54 -8.99
CA GLU A 187 26.53 9.88 -9.65
C GLU A 187 25.51 10.86 -10.22
N THR A 188 25.87 12.13 -10.34
CA THR A 188 24.96 13.20 -10.79
C THR A 188 24.37 12.87 -12.16
N GLU A 189 25.21 12.59 -13.15
CA GLU A 189 24.73 12.22 -14.48
C GLU A 189 23.92 10.92 -14.47
N LEU A 190 24.38 9.91 -13.73
CA LEU A 190 23.67 8.64 -13.62
C LEU A 190 22.25 8.83 -13.06
N ARG A 191 22.11 9.61 -11.98
CA ARG A 191 20.82 9.91 -11.36
C ARG A 191 19.93 10.75 -12.27
N GLU A 192 20.50 11.70 -13.00
CA GLU A 192 19.75 12.45 -14.01
C GLU A 192 19.25 11.54 -15.14
N TYR A 193 20.09 10.62 -15.62
CA TYR A 193 19.67 9.64 -16.63
C TYR A 193 18.62 8.68 -16.10
N MET A 194 18.75 8.19 -14.87
CA MET A 194 17.74 7.33 -14.24
C MET A 194 16.40 8.06 -14.11
N ARG A 195 16.41 9.32 -13.63
CA ARG A 195 15.20 10.12 -13.52
C ARG A 195 14.57 10.40 -14.90
N LYS A 196 15.37 10.75 -15.90
CA LYS A 196 14.87 10.92 -17.27
C LYS A 196 14.28 9.63 -17.82
N PHE A 197 14.93 8.50 -17.57
CA PHE A 197 14.42 7.20 -17.98
C PHE A 197 13.08 6.87 -17.30
N GLU A 198 12.95 7.11 -16.00
CA GLU A 198 11.69 6.94 -15.28
C GLU A 198 10.60 7.88 -15.81
N ASP A 199 10.92 9.16 -16.02
CA ASP A 199 9.98 10.17 -16.54
C ASP A 199 9.52 9.86 -17.97
N GLU A 200 10.33 9.20 -18.78
CA GLU A 200 10.01 8.81 -20.16
C GLU A 200 9.35 7.44 -20.26
N THR A 201 9.21 6.66 -19.18
CA THR A 201 8.51 5.39 -19.23
C THR A 201 7.05 5.58 -19.66
N MET A 202 6.59 4.69 -20.54
CA MET A 202 5.22 4.77 -21.07
C MET A 202 4.20 4.21 -20.08
N VAL A 203 3.12 4.94 -19.92
CA VAL A 203 1.95 4.62 -19.12
C VAL A 203 0.76 4.43 -20.04
N THR A 204 -0.06 3.43 -19.78
CA THR A 204 -1.27 3.15 -20.54
C THR A 204 -2.51 3.48 -19.72
N GLY A 205 -3.46 4.19 -20.32
CA GLY A 205 -4.76 4.50 -19.73
C GLY A 205 -5.90 4.04 -20.62
N LEU A 206 -7.00 3.63 -20.01
CA LEU A 206 -8.29 3.43 -20.65
C LEU A 206 -9.24 4.48 -20.09
N LEU A 207 -9.97 5.19 -20.96
CA LEU A 207 -10.93 6.21 -20.58
C LEU A 207 -12.27 5.85 -21.22
N TYR A 208 -13.31 5.73 -20.38
CA TYR A 208 -14.67 5.40 -20.79
C TYR A 208 -15.61 6.52 -20.42
N LEU A 209 -16.57 6.82 -21.29
CA LEU A 209 -17.68 7.71 -21.00
C LEU A 209 -18.75 6.89 -20.28
N ASP A 210 -19.04 7.20 -19.02
CA ASP A 210 -19.87 6.34 -18.16
C ASP A 210 -21.35 6.31 -18.56
N ASN A 211 -21.87 7.42 -19.05
CA ASN A 211 -23.29 7.66 -19.34
C ASN A 211 -23.48 8.26 -20.74
N TYR A 212 -22.67 7.76 -21.70
CA TYR A 212 -22.63 8.37 -23.06
C TYR A 212 -23.96 8.28 -23.80
N ASP A 213 -24.61 7.10 -23.82
CA ASP A 213 -25.85 6.88 -24.53
C ASP A 213 -27.00 7.66 -23.88
N GLU A 214 -27.08 7.68 -22.56
CA GLU A 214 -28.08 8.43 -21.81
C GLU A 214 -27.92 9.95 -22.02
N ALA A 215 -26.68 10.45 -22.04
CA ALA A 215 -26.42 11.85 -22.35
C ALA A 215 -26.83 12.21 -23.78
N LEU A 216 -26.61 11.32 -24.76
CA LEU A 216 -27.05 11.50 -26.14
C LEU A 216 -28.58 11.44 -26.29
N GLU A 217 -29.25 10.54 -25.54
CA GLU A 217 -30.72 10.44 -25.57
C GLU A 217 -31.38 11.68 -24.95
N SER A 218 -30.75 12.35 -24.01
CA SER A 218 -31.24 13.57 -23.35
C SER A 218 -31.18 14.81 -24.25
N VAL A 219 -30.56 14.72 -25.45
CA VAL A 219 -30.42 15.84 -26.38
C VAL A 219 -31.21 15.60 -27.66
N GLU A 220 -31.68 16.68 -28.25
CA GLU A 220 -32.30 16.62 -29.57
C GLU A 220 -31.37 15.96 -30.60
N GLU A 221 -31.93 15.17 -31.52
CA GLU A 221 -31.19 14.35 -32.50
C GLU A 221 -30.14 15.17 -33.28
N VAL A 222 -30.47 16.41 -33.65
CA VAL A 222 -29.59 17.31 -34.39
C VAL A 222 -28.35 17.71 -33.56
N ARG A 223 -28.45 17.72 -32.23
CA ARG A 223 -27.37 18.12 -31.30
C ARG A 223 -26.50 16.97 -30.83
N ARG A 224 -26.89 15.71 -31.06
CA ARG A 224 -26.13 14.52 -30.63
C ARG A 224 -24.71 14.51 -31.20
N SER A 225 -24.58 14.77 -32.50
CA SER A 225 -23.26 14.86 -33.16
C SER A 225 -22.40 15.98 -32.61
N LEU A 226 -23.00 17.09 -32.18
CA LEU A 226 -22.29 18.21 -31.56
C LEU A 226 -21.77 17.84 -30.16
N LEU A 227 -22.58 17.16 -29.33
CA LEU A 227 -22.16 16.69 -28.01
C LEU A 227 -20.97 15.77 -28.14
N THR A 228 -21.03 14.78 -29.03
CA THR A 228 -19.91 13.87 -29.31
C THR A 228 -18.66 14.62 -29.71
N ALA A 229 -18.75 15.57 -30.63
CA ALA A 229 -17.59 16.34 -31.11
C ALA A 229 -16.97 17.22 -30.00
N LEU A 230 -17.81 17.80 -29.13
CA LEU A 230 -17.30 18.62 -27.99
C LEU A 230 -16.60 17.78 -26.94
N VAL A 231 -17.14 16.61 -26.59
CA VAL A 231 -16.51 15.67 -25.65
C VAL A 231 -15.18 15.20 -26.21
N GLU A 232 -15.17 14.72 -27.46
CA GLU A 232 -13.95 14.24 -28.13
C GLU A 232 -12.89 15.34 -28.24
N ARG A 233 -13.28 16.55 -28.62
CA ARG A 233 -12.37 17.71 -28.69
C ARG A 233 -11.76 18.02 -27.32
N LYS A 234 -12.56 17.96 -26.26
CA LYS A 234 -12.08 18.28 -24.91
C LYS A 234 -11.09 17.24 -24.41
N ILE A 235 -11.40 15.94 -24.57
CA ILE A 235 -10.52 14.84 -24.22
C ILE A 235 -9.19 14.93 -25.01
N ASN A 236 -9.27 15.07 -26.34
CA ASN A 236 -8.08 15.16 -27.18
C ASN A 236 -7.21 16.36 -26.82
N LYS A 237 -7.81 17.54 -26.60
CA LYS A 237 -7.07 18.72 -26.19
C LYS A 237 -6.34 18.51 -24.88
N TYR A 238 -7.03 17.98 -23.87
CA TYR A 238 -6.48 17.77 -22.53
C TYR A 238 -5.23 16.87 -22.55
N PHE A 239 -5.29 15.74 -23.23
CA PHE A 239 -4.15 14.83 -23.30
C PHE A 239 -3.06 15.29 -24.28
N ASN A 240 -3.41 15.99 -25.34
CA ASN A 240 -2.39 16.59 -26.23
C ASN A 240 -1.57 17.68 -25.51
N ASP A 241 -2.20 18.47 -24.64
CA ASP A 241 -1.51 19.48 -23.82
C ASP A 241 -0.49 18.84 -22.85
N LEU A 242 -0.64 17.53 -22.56
CA LEU A 242 0.24 16.71 -21.72
C LEU A 242 1.20 15.81 -22.52
N ASP A 243 1.39 16.05 -23.81
CA ASP A 243 2.16 15.19 -24.72
C ASP A 243 1.69 13.72 -24.70
N GLY A 244 0.37 13.51 -24.51
CA GLY A 244 -0.27 12.21 -24.48
C GLY A 244 -0.98 11.90 -25.79
N LEU A 245 -0.96 10.64 -26.21
CA LEU A 245 -1.69 10.14 -27.36
C LEU A 245 -3.02 9.59 -26.91
N VAL A 246 -4.12 10.09 -27.50
CA VAL A 246 -5.48 9.59 -27.26
C VAL A 246 -6.05 9.05 -28.55
N LYS A 247 -6.67 7.87 -28.50
CA LYS A 247 -7.38 7.32 -29.65
C LYS A 247 -8.68 6.65 -29.21
N ARG A 248 -9.78 7.04 -29.85
CA ARG A 248 -11.08 6.40 -29.72
C ARG A 248 -11.06 5.06 -30.46
N TYR A 249 -11.54 3.99 -29.83
CA TYR A 249 -11.65 2.65 -30.44
C TYR A 249 -13.06 2.09 -30.42
N GLU A 250 -13.95 2.59 -29.53
CA GLU A 250 -15.40 2.37 -29.55
C GLU A 250 -16.10 3.72 -29.35
N ASN A 251 -17.43 3.76 -29.43
CA ASN A 251 -18.19 5.01 -29.38
C ASN A 251 -17.97 5.78 -28.07
N ASP A 252 -17.81 5.09 -26.98
CA ASP A 252 -17.67 5.60 -25.60
C ASP A 252 -16.29 5.32 -24.98
N LYS A 253 -15.35 4.71 -25.73
CA LYS A 253 -14.08 4.21 -25.17
C LYS A 253 -12.86 4.74 -25.90
N TYR A 254 -11.87 5.14 -25.12
CA TYR A 254 -10.60 5.70 -25.57
C TYR A 254 -9.44 4.96 -24.93
N ILE A 255 -8.36 4.78 -25.69
CA ILE A 255 -7.06 4.41 -25.17
C ILE A 255 -6.19 5.67 -25.07
N VAL A 256 -5.45 5.78 -23.98
CA VAL A 256 -4.51 6.87 -23.70
C VAL A 256 -3.13 6.29 -23.48
N VAL A 257 -2.14 6.86 -24.13
CA VAL A 257 -0.72 6.53 -23.90
C VAL A 257 0.01 7.83 -23.61
N MET A 258 0.77 7.86 -22.50
CA MET A 258 1.47 9.04 -22.04
C MET A 258 2.76 8.67 -21.34
N ARG A 259 3.62 9.66 -21.07
CA ARG A 259 4.82 9.49 -20.28
C ARG A 259 4.50 9.46 -18.77
N ARG A 260 5.41 8.90 -18.00
CA ARG A 260 5.32 8.93 -16.52
C ARG A 260 5.30 10.35 -15.97
N SER A 261 6.08 11.26 -16.56
CA SER A 261 6.07 12.68 -16.22
C SER A 261 4.68 13.30 -16.35
N SER A 262 3.96 13.01 -17.45
CA SER A 262 2.58 13.47 -17.67
C SER A 262 1.61 12.88 -16.64
N LEU A 263 1.79 11.62 -16.28
CA LEU A 263 1.00 11.00 -15.19
C LEU A 263 1.23 11.70 -13.84
N ASN A 264 2.47 12.10 -13.54
CA ASN A 264 2.78 12.83 -12.30
C ASN A 264 2.08 14.20 -12.30
N GLU A 265 2.07 14.92 -13.42
CA GLU A 265 1.32 16.17 -13.56
C GLU A 265 -0.19 15.98 -13.39
N LEU A 266 -0.75 14.88 -13.91
CA LEU A 266 -2.16 14.52 -13.71
C LEU A 266 -2.49 14.25 -12.24
N LYS A 267 -1.58 13.59 -11.51
CA LYS A 267 -1.73 13.36 -10.06
C LYS A 267 -1.76 14.66 -9.27
N GLU A 268 -0.87 15.60 -9.59
CA GLU A 268 -0.83 16.93 -8.95
C GLU A 268 -2.12 17.72 -9.20
N LYS A 269 -2.65 17.67 -10.43
CA LYS A 269 -3.93 18.27 -10.81
C LYS A 269 -5.15 17.47 -10.32
N LYS A 270 -4.93 16.34 -9.62
CA LYS A 270 -5.99 15.44 -9.13
C LYS A 270 -6.96 14.99 -10.22
N PHE A 271 -6.47 14.87 -11.46
CA PHE A 271 -7.26 14.48 -12.64
C PHE A 271 -8.48 15.38 -12.87
N ASP A 272 -8.27 16.68 -12.94
CA ASP A 272 -9.29 17.71 -13.14
C ASP A 272 -10.12 17.54 -14.43
N ILE A 273 -9.69 16.72 -15.37
CA ILE A 273 -10.47 16.31 -16.53
C ILE A 273 -11.84 15.72 -16.16
N LEU A 274 -11.96 15.08 -14.97
CA LEU A 274 -13.24 14.56 -14.48
C LEU A 274 -14.30 15.68 -14.36
N GLU A 275 -13.89 16.81 -13.80
CA GLU A 275 -14.78 17.96 -13.65
C GLU A 275 -14.91 18.73 -14.96
N ASP A 276 -13.85 18.81 -15.73
CA ASP A 276 -13.82 19.51 -17.00
C ASP A 276 -14.82 18.96 -18.01
N VAL A 277 -14.97 17.64 -18.13
CA VAL A 277 -15.91 17.03 -19.06
C VAL A 277 -17.36 17.31 -18.63
N LYS A 278 -17.66 17.36 -17.33
CA LYS A 278 -19.01 17.70 -16.81
C LYS A 278 -19.49 19.08 -17.19
N THR A 279 -18.57 20.01 -17.48
CA THR A 279 -18.94 21.38 -17.89
C THR A 279 -19.55 21.45 -19.29
N ILE A 280 -19.50 20.38 -20.07
CA ILE A 280 -20.07 20.34 -21.43
C ILE A 280 -21.59 20.31 -21.32
N ASN A 281 -22.23 21.42 -21.70
CA ASN A 281 -23.68 21.56 -21.71
C ASN A 281 -24.13 22.21 -23.01
N ILE A 282 -24.94 21.50 -23.76
CA ILE A 282 -25.61 21.98 -25.01
C ILE A 282 -27.11 21.77 -24.96
N GLY A 283 -27.66 21.67 -23.74
CA GLY A 283 -29.06 21.35 -23.48
C GLY A 283 -29.26 19.89 -23.09
N ASN A 284 -28.17 19.17 -22.74
CA ASN A 284 -28.24 17.84 -22.13
C ASN A 284 -28.73 17.95 -20.68
N GLU A 285 -29.71 17.11 -20.33
CA GLU A 285 -30.26 17.05 -18.97
C GLU A 285 -29.27 16.43 -17.99
N MET A 286 -28.38 15.55 -18.50
CA MET A 286 -27.35 14.89 -17.70
C MET A 286 -25.96 15.32 -18.13
N ALA A 287 -25.09 15.63 -17.15
CA ALA A 287 -23.69 15.90 -17.41
C ALA A 287 -22.98 14.60 -17.87
N VAL A 288 -22.10 14.72 -18.87
CA VAL A 288 -21.25 13.59 -19.28
C VAL A 288 -20.20 13.33 -18.21
N THR A 289 -20.11 12.10 -17.74
CA THR A 289 -19.07 11.66 -16.79
C THR A 289 -18.11 10.69 -17.45
N ILE A 290 -16.88 10.64 -16.94
CA ILE A 290 -15.83 9.75 -17.45
C ILE A 290 -15.23 8.94 -16.33
N SER A 291 -14.87 7.71 -16.65
CA SER A 291 -14.03 6.86 -15.80
C SER A 291 -12.71 6.59 -16.49
N MET A 292 -11.62 6.55 -15.73
CA MET A 292 -10.31 6.27 -16.28
C MET A 292 -9.58 5.21 -15.44
N GLY A 293 -9.02 4.21 -16.12
CA GLY A 293 -8.14 3.20 -15.52
C GLY A 293 -6.73 3.37 -16.07
N ILE A 294 -5.74 3.52 -15.19
CA ILE A 294 -4.34 3.74 -15.58
C ILE A 294 -3.48 2.61 -15.05
N GLY A 295 -2.64 2.05 -15.92
CA GLY A 295 -1.64 1.04 -15.58
C GLY A 295 -0.22 1.58 -15.76
N ALA A 296 0.60 1.46 -14.71
CA ALA A 296 1.97 1.91 -14.68
C ALA A 296 2.85 0.91 -13.90
N ASP A 297 4.15 0.93 -14.17
CA ASP A 297 5.19 0.16 -13.47
C ASP A 297 4.94 -1.37 -13.39
N ALA A 298 4.42 -1.95 -14.46
CA ALA A 298 4.20 -3.40 -14.56
C ALA A 298 5.38 -4.15 -15.24
N GLY A 299 6.46 -3.46 -15.57
CA GLY A 299 7.66 -4.01 -16.20
C GLY A 299 7.55 -4.29 -17.71
N SER A 300 6.35 -4.10 -18.33
CA SER A 300 6.18 -4.14 -19.78
C SER A 300 4.91 -3.39 -20.21
N PHE A 301 4.88 -2.93 -21.47
CA PHE A 301 3.73 -2.21 -22.03
C PHE A 301 2.45 -3.06 -22.05
N ALA A 302 2.57 -4.35 -22.37
CA ALA A 302 1.44 -5.28 -22.35
C ALA A 302 0.83 -5.40 -20.94
N LYS A 303 1.67 -5.56 -19.93
CA LYS A 303 1.21 -5.61 -18.53
C LYS A 303 0.66 -4.28 -18.03
N ASN A 304 1.21 -3.14 -18.47
CA ASN A 304 0.62 -1.83 -18.17
C ASN A 304 -0.80 -1.73 -18.74
N SER A 305 -1.06 -2.28 -19.93
CA SER A 305 -2.39 -2.34 -20.51
C SER A 305 -3.33 -3.26 -19.70
N GLU A 306 -2.85 -4.41 -19.22
CA GLU A 306 -3.62 -5.28 -18.31
C GLU A 306 -3.94 -4.56 -17.00
N TYR A 307 -2.98 -3.82 -16.43
CA TYR A 307 -3.21 -3.01 -15.23
C TYR A 307 -4.24 -1.90 -15.47
N ALA A 308 -4.19 -1.23 -16.64
CA ALA A 308 -5.19 -0.24 -17.03
C ALA A 308 -6.59 -0.86 -17.11
N LYS A 309 -6.70 -2.10 -17.63
CA LYS A 309 -7.97 -2.83 -17.71
C LYS A 309 -8.51 -3.17 -16.32
N ILE A 310 -7.67 -3.70 -15.43
CA ILE A 310 -8.05 -3.94 -14.03
C ILE A 310 -8.50 -2.64 -13.36
N ALA A 311 -7.76 -1.55 -13.60
CA ALA A 311 -8.06 -0.26 -12.99
C ALA A 311 -9.38 0.35 -13.51
N ILE A 312 -9.69 0.24 -14.82
CA ILE A 312 -10.97 0.74 -15.34
C ILE A 312 -12.14 -0.10 -14.84
N ASP A 313 -11.99 -1.42 -14.75
CA ASP A 313 -13.02 -2.29 -14.19
C ASP A 313 -13.32 -1.92 -12.73
N LEU A 314 -12.28 -1.59 -11.93
CA LEU A 314 -12.44 -1.08 -10.57
C LEU A 314 -13.13 0.29 -10.55
N ALA A 315 -12.79 1.21 -11.48
CA ALA A 315 -13.43 2.52 -11.55
C ALA A 315 -14.94 2.38 -11.84
N LEU A 316 -15.28 1.55 -12.82
CA LEU A 316 -16.69 1.28 -13.20
C LEU A 316 -17.45 0.55 -12.10
N GLY A 317 -16.81 -0.47 -11.48
CA GLY A 317 -17.41 -1.23 -10.36
C GLY A 317 -17.61 -0.39 -9.08
N ARG A 318 -16.98 0.79 -9.00
CA ARG A 318 -17.19 1.76 -7.91
C ARG A 318 -18.20 2.86 -8.26
N GLY A 319 -18.82 2.74 -9.43
CA GLY A 319 -19.87 3.63 -9.90
C GLY A 319 -19.45 4.65 -10.95
N GLY A 320 -18.24 4.62 -11.42
CA GLY A 320 -17.72 5.56 -12.42
C GLY A 320 -17.35 6.94 -11.85
N ASP A 321 -17.18 7.92 -12.77
CA ASP A 321 -16.80 9.30 -12.44
C ASP A 321 -15.54 9.40 -11.59
N GLN A 322 -14.53 8.58 -11.91
CA GLN A 322 -13.29 8.49 -11.14
C GLN A 322 -12.14 7.96 -11.96
N VAL A 323 -10.92 8.22 -11.46
CA VAL A 323 -9.70 7.62 -11.98
C VAL A 323 -9.18 6.60 -10.98
N VAL A 324 -8.84 5.42 -11.46
CA VAL A 324 -8.11 4.40 -10.71
C VAL A 324 -6.75 4.21 -11.35
N LEU A 325 -5.71 4.35 -10.57
CA LEU A 325 -4.33 4.13 -10.97
C LEU A 325 -3.80 2.87 -10.30
N LYS A 326 -3.38 1.90 -11.08
CA LYS A 326 -2.62 0.74 -10.64
C LYS A 326 -1.15 0.92 -10.99
N ASP A 327 -0.33 1.20 -9.97
CA ASP A 327 1.09 1.52 -10.07
C ASP A 327 1.89 0.42 -9.36
N GLY A 328 2.41 -0.54 -10.12
CA GLY A 328 2.96 -1.77 -9.57
C GLY A 328 1.95 -2.52 -8.69
N SER A 329 2.24 -2.66 -7.41
CA SER A 329 1.34 -3.30 -6.43
C SER A 329 0.32 -2.33 -5.80
N LYS A 330 0.51 -1.02 -5.96
CA LYS A 330 -0.33 0.01 -5.33
C LYS A 330 -1.53 0.37 -6.21
N ILE A 331 -2.68 0.59 -5.57
CA ILE A 331 -3.88 1.11 -6.24
C ILE A 331 -4.25 2.43 -5.58
N GLN A 332 -4.46 3.47 -6.38
CA GLN A 332 -4.84 4.80 -5.94
C GLN A 332 -6.14 5.22 -6.63
N TYR A 333 -6.99 5.96 -5.93
CA TYR A 333 -8.29 6.40 -6.39
C TYR A 333 -8.37 7.93 -6.37
N PHE A 334 -8.91 8.53 -7.44
CA PHE A 334 -9.09 9.97 -7.58
C PHE A 334 -10.51 10.26 -8.09
N GLY A 335 -11.19 11.26 -7.55
CA GLY A 335 -12.59 11.57 -7.90
C GLY A 335 -13.60 10.74 -7.13
N GLY A 336 -14.78 10.49 -7.71
CA GLY A 336 -15.85 9.70 -7.09
C GLY A 336 -16.62 10.46 -6.00
N LYS A 337 -16.60 11.81 -6.02
CA LYS A 337 -17.30 12.67 -5.07
C LYS A 337 -18.74 13.02 -5.46
N THR A 338 -19.14 12.70 -6.68
CA THR A 338 -20.45 13.07 -7.21
C THR A 338 -21.51 12.19 -6.58
N GLN A 339 -22.56 12.81 -6.03
CA GLN A 339 -23.82 12.11 -5.76
C GLN A 339 -24.33 11.53 -7.07
N ALA A 340 -24.61 10.23 -7.06
CA ALA A 340 -24.98 9.51 -8.27
C ALA A 340 -26.26 10.06 -8.86
N VAL A 341 -26.20 10.45 -10.11
CA VAL A 341 -27.40 10.62 -10.93
C VAL A 341 -27.95 9.22 -11.19
N GLU A 342 -29.20 9.02 -10.82
CA GLU A 342 -29.90 7.74 -10.99
C GLU A 342 -29.93 7.36 -12.48
N LYS A 343 -29.14 6.34 -12.85
CA LYS A 343 -29.10 5.83 -14.23
C LYS A 343 -30.38 5.08 -14.55
N ASN A 344 -30.93 5.28 -15.73
CA ASN A 344 -32.08 4.51 -16.20
C ASN A 344 -31.66 3.07 -16.52
N THR A 345 -31.65 2.20 -15.52
CA THR A 345 -31.06 0.85 -15.58
C THR A 345 -32.04 -0.24 -15.97
N ARG A 346 -33.29 0.11 -16.32
CA ARG A 346 -34.33 -0.88 -16.74
C ARG A 346 -33.84 -1.78 -17.87
N VAL A 347 -33.11 -1.23 -18.84
CA VAL A 347 -32.51 -2.01 -19.93
C VAL A 347 -31.46 -2.99 -19.41
N LYS A 348 -30.57 -2.54 -18.50
CA LYS A 348 -29.58 -3.41 -17.86
C LYS A 348 -30.24 -4.53 -17.08
N ALA A 349 -31.20 -4.20 -16.21
CA ALA A 349 -31.95 -5.20 -15.43
C ALA A 349 -32.62 -6.24 -16.32
N ARG A 350 -33.24 -5.83 -17.43
CA ARG A 350 -33.85 -6.73 -18.41
C ARG A 350 -32.82 -7.66 -19.06
N VAL A 351 -31.68 -7.13 -19.51
CA VAL A 351 -30.60 -7.94 -20.12
C VAL A 351 -30.06 -8.94 -19.13
N LYS A 352 -29.79 -8.50 -17.87
CA LYS A 352 -29.28 -9.36 -16.79
C LYS A 352 -30.31 -10.42 -16.39
N ALA A 353 -31.59 -10.09 -16.35
CA ALA A 353 -32.67 -11.04 -16.08
C ALA A 353 -32.72 -12.15 -17.14
N HIS A 354 -32.64 -11.80 -18.44
CA HIS A 354 -32.58 -12.80 -19.51
C HIS A 354 -31.32 -13.67 -19.42
N ALA A 355 -30.15 -13.07 -19.19
CA ALA A 355 -28.91 -13.82 -19.04
C ALA A 355 -28.96 -14.79 -17.84
N LEU A 356 -29.44 -14.34 -16.68
CA LEU A 356 -29.61 -15.18 -15.49
C LEU A 356 -30.57 -16.35 -15.78
N LYS A 357 -31.68 -16.09 -16.49
CA LYS A 357 -32.65 -17.12 -16.90
C LYS A 357 -31.98 -18.17 -17.78
N GLU A 358 -31.22 -17.76 -18.79
CA GLU A 358 -30.50 -18.68 -19.66
C GLU A 358 -29.51 -19.54 -18.89
N PHE A 359 -28.71 -18.96 -17.98
CA PHE A 359 -27.77 -19.72 -17.13
C PHE A 359 -28.50 -20.70 -16.21
N MET A 360 -29.63 -20.32 -15.59
CA MET A 360 -30.44 -21.24 -14.79
C MET A 360 -31.02 -22.37 -15.63
N ASN A 361 -31.42 -22.11 -16.88
CA ASN A 361 -31.98 -23.14 -17.78
C ASN A 361 -30.94 -24.23 -18.08
N THR A 362 -29.66 -23.86 -18.22
CA THR A 362 -28.58 -24.82 -18.52
C THR A 362 -28.22 -25.72 -17.33
N LYS A 363 -28.72 -25.47 -16.13
CA LYS A 363 -28.39 -26.17 -14.89
C LYS A 363 -29.61 -26.84 -14.27
N GLU A 364 -29.38 -27.86 -13.48
CA GLU A 364 -30.45 -28.60 -12.78
C GLU A 364 -30.72 -28.01 -11.38
N LYS A 365 -29.67 -27.46 -10.77
CA LYS A 365 -29.71 -26.95 -9.40
C LYS A 365 -29.22 -25.51 -9.36
N VAL A 366 -29.72 -24.76 -8.39
CA VAL A 366 -29.26 -23.40 -8.06
C VAL A 366 -28.93 -23.37 -6.58
N VAL A 367 -27.70 -22.98 -6.25
CA VAL A 367 -27.25 -22.74 -4.87
C VAL A 367 -27.04 -21.23 -4.74
N VAL A 368 -27.67 -20.63 -3.74
CA VAL A 368 -27.58 -19.19 -3.46
C VAL A 368 -26.86 -18.97 -2.15
N MET A 369 -25.86 -18.09 -2.12
CA MET A 369 -25.22 -17.67 -0.88
C MET A 369 -25.02 -16.18 -0.85
N GLY A 370 -25.05 -15.59 0.33
CA GLY A 370 -24.68 -14.21 0.57
C GLY A 370 -23.35 -14.08 1.32
N HIS A 371 -23.22 -13.04 2.14
CA HIS A 371 -22.07 -12.86 3.00
C HIS A 371 -22.21 -13.65 4.32
N ARG A 372 -21.07 -13.86 5.04
CA ARG A 372 -20.94 -14.74 6.22
C ARG A 372 -21.84 -14.35 7.39
N LEU A 373 -22.15 -13.07 7.55
CA LEU A 373 -23.06 -12.55 8.57
C LEU A 373 -24.35 -12.08 7.90
N PRO A 374 -25.23 -13.00 7.48
CA PRO A 374 -26.37 -12.65 6.64
C PRO A 374 -27.29 -11.65 7.34
N ASP A 375 -27.68 -10.62 6.61
CA ASP A 375 -28.67 -9.62 7.00
C ASP A 375 -29.97 -9.74 6.22
N ALA A 376 -30.89 -8.80 6.41
CA ALA A 376 -32.19 -8.84 5.75
C ALA A 376 -32.08 -8.63 4.23
N ASP A 377 -31.09 -7.86 3.75
CA ASP A 377 -30.90 -7.61 2.31
C ASP A 377 -30.36 -8.86 1.62
N SER A 378 -29.28 -9.42 2.14
CA SER A 378 -28.72 -10.68 1.65
C SER A 378 -29.76 -11.81 1.63
N PHE A 379 -30.56 -11.92 2.71
CA PHE A 379 -31.63 -12.90 2.80
C PHE A 379 -32.74 -12.66 1.78
N GLY A 380 -33.24 -11.41 1.65
CA GLY A 380 -34.30 -11.05 0.70
C GLY A 380 -33.85 -11.28 -0.74
N ALA A 381 -32.64 -10.90 -1.10
CA ALA A 381 -32.05 -11.16 -2.39
C ALA A 381 -31.97 -12.67 -2.69
N ALA A 382 -31.51 -13.46 -1.73
CA ALA A 382 -31.45 -14.92 -1.87
C ALA A 382 -32.83 -15.56 -2.08
N ILE A 383 -33.85 -15.12 -1.34
CA ILE A 383 -35.25 -15.54 -1.53
C ILE A 383 -35.75 -15.22 -2.94
N GLY A 384 -35.45 -14.03 -3.47
CA GLY A 384 -35.82 -13.66 -4.84
C GLY A 384 -35.20 -14.57 -5.90
N ILE A 385 -33.92 -14.92 -5.75
CA ILE A 385 -33.22 -15.86 -6.65
C ILE A 385 -33.77 -17.29 -6.49
N TYR A 386 -34.06 -17.70 -5.25
CA TYR A 386 -34.77 -18.97 -5.00
C TYR A 386 -36.10 -19.01 -5.78
N ARG A 387 -36.92 -17.95 -5.72
CA ARG A 387 -38.18 -17.86 -6.49
C ARG A 387 -37.93 -17.93 -7.99
N ALA A 388 -36.93 -17.26 -8.52
CA ALA A 388 -36.56 -17.33 -9.91
C ALA A 388 -36.27 -18.78 -10.37
N ALA A 389 -35.44 -19.50 -9.58
CA ALA A 389 -35.13 -20.91 -9.84
C ALA A 389 -36.37 -21.83 -9.76
N LYS A 390 -37.21 -21.65 -8.74
CA LYS A 390 -38.47 -22.45 -8.60
C LYS A 390 -39.45 -22.17 -9.71
N THR A 391 -39.46 -20.96 -10.28
CA THR A 391 -40.30 -20.63 -11.44
C THR A 391 -39.90 -21.41 -12.70
N LEU A 392 -38.63 -21.79 -12.81
CA LEU A 392 -38.07 -22.65 -13.86
C LEU A 392 -38.09 -24.16 -13.47
N ASN A 393 -38.79 -24.53 -12.40
CA ASN A 393 -38.84 -25.91 -11.86
C ASN A 393 -37.46 -26.47 -11.50
N LYS A 394 -36.51 -25.62 -11.11
CA LYS A 394 -35.17 -26.04 -10.67
C LYS A 394 -35.18 -26.36 -9.19
N LYS A 395 -34.29 -27.27 -8.75
CA LYS A 395 -33.96 -27.42 -7.34
C LYS A 395 -33.17 -26.20 -6.88
N ALA A 396 -33.52 -25.61 -5.76
CA ALA A 396 -32.90 -24.41 -5.28
C ALA A 396 -32.63 -24.48 -3.78
N TYR A 397 -31.45 -24.04 -3.36
CA TYR A 397 -30.96 -24.09 -1.99
C TYR A 397 -30.36 -22.74 -1.60
N ILE A 398 -30.56 -22.32 -0.35
CA ILE A 398 -29.99 -21.10 0.20
C ILE A 398 -29.01 -21.50 1.31
N VAL A 399 -27.76 -21.09 1.19
CA VAL A 399 -26.72 -21.45 2.15
C VAL A 399 -26.74 -20.46 3.31
N ILE A 400 -27.06 -20.96 4.51
CA ILE A 400 -27.05 -20.20 5.76
C ILE A 400 -26.56 -21.14 6.87
N ASP A 401 -25.32 -20.91 7.34
CA ASP A 401 -24.71 -21.75 8.37
C ASP A 401 -25.03 -21.24 9.78
N ASN A 402 -24.81 -19.94 10.01
CA ASN A 402 -25.06 -19.28 11.28
C ASN A 402 -26.02 -18.10 11.09
N PRO A 403 -27.34 -18.33 11.25
CA PRO A 403 -28.31 -17.26 11.07
C PRO A 403 -28.18 -16.19 12.17
N THR A 404 -28.14 -14.94 11.74
CA THR A 404 -28.12 -13.79 12.64
C THR A 404 -29.49 -13.50 13.23
N SER A 405 -29.55 -12.79 14.35
CA SER A 405 -30.81 -12.37 14.96
C SER A 405 -31.71 -11.57 14.00
N SER A 406 -31.15 -10.85 13.07
CA SER A 406 -31.88 -10.06 12.07
C SER A 406 -32.63 -10.90 11.04
N ILE A 407 -32.14 -12.10 10.69
CA ILE A 407 -32.80 -12.95 9.68
C ILE A 407 -33.66 -14.09 10.29
N ILE A 408 -33.45 -14.46 11.56
CA ILE A 408 -34.22 -15.54 12.23
C ILE A 408 -35.75 -15.33 12.10
N PRO A 409 -36.31 -14.12 12.34
CA PRO A 409 -37.74 -13.90 12.16
C PRO A 409 -38.24 -14.16 10.74
N LEU A 410 -37.44 -13.75 9.73
CA LEU A 410 -37.74 -14.00 8.31
C LEU A 410 -37.65 -15.49 7.99
N MET A 411 -36.57 -16.17 8.40
CA MET A 411 -36.38 -17.61 8.18
C MET A 411 -37.51 -18.47 8.75
N ASN A 412 -38.00 -18.14 9.93
CA ASN A 412 -39.08 -18.89 10.60
C ASN A 412 -40.38 -18.84 9.79
N THR A 413 -40.64 -17.76 9.02
CA THR A 413 -41.85 -17.71 8.16
C THR A 413 -41.84 -18.74 7.03
N PHE A 414 -40.68 -19.25 6.66
CA PHE A 414 -40.53 -20.33 5.67
C PHE A 414 -40.48 -21.70 6.33
N ARG A 415 -39.80 -21.86 7.47
CA ARG A 415 -39.67 -23.14 8.18
C ARG A 415 -41.04 -23.67 8.66
N ASP A 416 -41.91 -22.78 9.08
CA ASP A 416 -43.26 -23.13 9.57
C ASP A 416 -44.30 -23.27 8.45
N ASN A 417 -43.86 -23.17 7.18
CA ASN A 417 -44.75 -23.16 6.02
C ASN A 417 -44.56 -24.40 5.14
N GLN A 418 -45.58 -25.22 5.05
CA GLN A 418 -45.61 -26.47 4.26
C GLN A 418 -45.47 -26.26 2.73
N ASP A 419 -45.54 -25.01 2.25
CA ASP A 419 -45.35 -24.66 0.85
C ASP A 419 -43.91 -24.68 0.38
N TYR A 420 -42.96 -24.86 1.32
CA TYR A 420 -41.49 -24.84 1.05
C TYR A 420 -40.87 -26.19 1.43
N GLU A 421 -39.82 -26.56 0.70
CA GLU A 421 -39.09 -27.79 0.98
C GLU A 421 -38.31 -27.65 2.31
N ALA A 422 -38.23 -28.75 3.08
CA ALA A 422 -37.51 -28.76 4.37
C ALA A 422 -35.99 -28.50 4.18
N ASP A 423 -35.42 -28.80 2.99
CA ASP A 423 -34.04 -28.63 2.58
C ASP A 423 -33.79 -27.31 1.85
N MET A 424 -34.73 -26.34 1.89
CA MET A 424 -34.56 -25.02 1.29
C MET A 424 -33.34 -24.29 1.86
N PHE A 425 -33.10 -24.37 3.15
CA PHE A 425 -31.94 -23.79 3.83
C PHE A 425 -30.96 -24.89 4.21
N VAL A 426 -29.72 -24.73 3.76
CA VAL A 426 -28.62 -25.69 3.96
C VAL A 426 -27.43 -25.02 4.61
N ASN A 427 -26.69 -25.80 5.43
CA ASN A 427 -25.44 -25.35 6.00
C ASN A 427 -24.26 -25.47 4.99
N ASN A 428 -23.07 -25.00 5.38
CA ASN A 428 -21.88 -25.02 4.52
C ASN A 428 -21.47 -26.45 4.10
N HIS A 429 -21.64 -27.43 4.96
CA HIS A 429 -21.29 -28.83 4.66
C HIS A 429 -22.27 -29.43 3.64
N GLU A 430 -23.56 -29.30 3.88
CA GLU A 430 -24.63 -29.76 2.98
C GLU A 430 -24.51 -29.08 1.60
N ALA A 431 -24.20 -27.77 1.58
CA ALA A 431 -24.01 -27.04 0.34
C ALA A 431 -22.87 -27.62 -0.50
N LYS A 432 -21.74 -28.01 0.12
CA LYS A 432 -20.62 -28.65 -0.56
C LYS A 432 -21.01 -30.02 -1.17
N GLU A 433 -21.84 -30.79 -0.48
CA GLU A 433 -22.34 -32.09 -0.99
C GLU A 433 -23.32 -31.93 -2.17
N ILE A 434 -24.08 -30.83 -2.19
CA ILE A 434 -25.04 -30.53 -3.26
C ILE A 434 -24.33 -30.04 -4.54
N MET A 435 -23.18 -29.37 -4.39
CA MET A 435 -22.43 -28.78 -5.51
C MET A 435 -21.90 -29.84 -6.48
N ASP A 436 -22.23 -29.67 -7.75
CA ASP A 436 -21.73 -30.47 -8.86
C ASP A 436 -21.62 -29.64 -10.14
N ASP A 437 -21.24 -30.28 -11.25
CA ASP A 437 -21.11 -29.64 -12.57
C ASP A 437 -22.42 -29.07 -13.13
N ASN A 438 -23.56 -29.57 -12.65
CA ASN A 438 -24.90 -29.16 -13.05
C ASN A 438 -25.52 -28.11 -12.10
N THR A 439 -24.70 -27.52 -11.21
CA THR A 439 -25.14 -26.51 -10.26
C THR A 439 -24.72 -25.12 -10.71
N LEU A 440 -25.63 -24.15 -10.62
CA LEU A 440 -25.34 -22.72 -10.73
C LEU A 440 -25.19 -22.14 -9.32
N LEU A 441 -24.04 -21.53 -9.04
CA LEU A 441 -23.83 -20.77 -7.82
C LEU A 441 -24.21 -19.31 -8.08
N VAL A 442 -25.10 -18.76 -7.26
CA VAL A 442 -25.48 -17.35 -7.28
C VAL A 442 -25.02 -16.71 -5.96
N VAL A 443 -24.16 -15.73 -6.06
CA VAL A 443 -23.69 -14.93 -4.93
C VAL A 443 -24.46 -13.63 -4.91
N VAL A 444 -25.09 -13.31 -3.78
CA VAL A 444 -25.90 -12.09 -3.59
C VAL A 444 -25.31 -11.25 -2.48
N ASP A 445 -25.43 -9.92 -2.62
CA ASP A 445 -25.09 -8.95 -1.61
C ASP A 445 -23.61 -8.99 -1.13
N THR A 446 -22.76 -9.55 -1.95
CA THR A 446 -21.30 -9.43 -1.80
C THR A 446 -20.59 -9.78 -3.10
N ASN A 447 -19.48 -9.08 -3.37
CA ASN A 447 -18.57 -9.40 -4.47
C ASN A 447 -17.18 -9.86 -3.99
N LYS A 448 -16.97 -9.99 -2.65
CA LYS A 448 -15.68 -10.34 -2.05
C LYS A 448 -15.64 -11.81 -1.64
N PRO A 449 -14.70 -12.63 -2.15
CA PRO A 449 -14.55 -14.03 -1.78
C PRO A 449 -14.42 -14.25 -0.29
N SER A 450 -13.59 -13.46 0.38
CA SER A 450 -13.21 -13.62 1.79
C SER A 450 -14.36 -13.46 2.79
N ILE A 451 -15.45 -12.78 2.40
CA ILE A 451 -16.61 -12.57 3.27
C ILE A 451 -17.86 -13.34 2.82
N THR A 452 -17.79 -14.15 1.77
CA THR A 452 -18.93 -15.02 1.38
C THR A 452 -19.25 -16.03 2.48
N GLN A 453 -20.47 -16.53 2.47
CA GLN A 453 -20.96 -17.54 3.44
C GLN A 453 -20.09 -18.79 3.45
N CYS A 454 -19.69 -19.26 2.26
CA CYS A 454 -18.82 -20.43 2.09
C CYS A 454 -17.89 -20.20 0.89
N GLU A 455 -16.65 -19.78 1.14
CA GLU A 455 -15.65 -19.47 0.09
C GLU A 455 -15.32 -20.69 -0.76
N ASP A 456 -15.31 -21.91 -0.19
CA ASP A 456 -14.98 -23.13 -0.92
C ASP A 456 -15.93 -23.38 -2.11
N LEU A 457 -17.19 -22.95 -2.03
CA LEU A 457 -18.14 -23.10 -3.13
C LEU A 457 -17.72 -22.32 -4.37
N LEU A 458 -16.96 -21.20 -4.22
CA LEU A 458 -16.45 -20.43 -5.35
C LEU A 458 -15.40 -21.22 -6.17
N TYR A 459 -14.65 -22.10 -5.52
CA TYR A 459 -13.65 -22.95 -6.18
C TYR A 459 -14.28 -24.23 -6.77
N MET A 460 -15.39 -24.69 -6.18
CA MET A 460 -16.11 -25.89 -6.64
C MET A 460 -17.03 -25.56 -7.84
N ALA A 461 -17.57 -24.36 -7.90
CA ALA A 461 -18.55 -23.97 -8.90
C ALA A 461 -17.92 -23.73 -10.29
N LYS A 462 -18.49 -24.38 -11.32
CA LYS A 462 -18.14 -24.09 -12.72
C LYS A 462 -18.78 -22.84 -13.29
N MET A 463 -19.92 -22.46 -12.76
CA MET A 463 -20.66 -21.26 -13.18
C MET A 463 -21.08 -20.46 -11.94
N ILE A 464 -20.63 -19.20 -11.91
CA ILE A 464 -20.90 -18.28 -10.81
C ILE A 464 -21.58 -17.03 -11.36
N VAL A 465 -22.66 -16.62 -10.72
CA VAL A 465 -23.33 -15.35 -10.93
C VAL A 465 -23.16 -14.50 -9.68
N VAL A 466 -22.83 -13.21 -9.86
CA VAL A 466 -22.68 -12.26 -8.74
C VAL A 466 -23.67 -11.12 -8.94
N LEU A 467 -24.49 -10.86 -7.92
CA LEU A 467 -25.45 -9.75 -7.87
C LEU A 467 -25.21 -8.95 -6.60
N ASP A 468 -24.68 -7.74 -6.71
CA ASP A 468 -24.23 -6.98 -5.54
C ASP A 468 -24.35 -5.47 -5.78
N HIS A 469 -24.63 -4.72 -4.71
CA HIS A 469 -24.69 -3.27 -4.72
C HIS A 469 -23.48 -2.60 -4.03
N HIS A 470 -22.54 -3.39 -3.53
CA HIS A 470 -21.33 -2.87 -2.90
C HIS A 470 -20.27 -2.48 -3.93
N ARG A 471 -19.49 -1.45 -3.62
CA ARG A 471 -18.37 -1.03 -4.47
C ARG A 471 -17.28 -2.12 -4.54
N GLN A 472 -16.81 -2.38 -5.76
CA GLN A 472 -15.73 -3.34 -5.97
C GLN A 472 -14.41 -2.82 -5.38
N GLY A 473 -13.66 -3.73 -4.75
CA GLY A 473 -12.30 -3.52 -4.28
C GLY A 473 -11.27 -4.34 -5.06
N SER A 474 -10.09 -4.49 -4.52
CA SER A 474 -9.03 -5.34 -5.10
C SER A 474 -9.32 -6.85 -4.95
N ASP A 475 -10.05 -7.23 -3.90
CA ASP A 475 -10.50 -8.59 -3.61
C ASP A 475 -11.92 -8.79 -4.15
N THR A 476 -12.03 -9.36 -5.34
CA THR A 476 -13.33 -9.58 -6.01
C THR A 476 -13.41 -10.96 -6.65
N ILE A 477 -14.64 -11.50 -6.76
CA ILE A 477 -14.92 -12.75 -7.46
C ILE A 477 -14.73 -12.53 -8.98
N ARG A 478 -13.63 -13.06 -9.55
CA ARG A 478 -13.23 -12.80 -10.94
C ARG A 478 -13.71 -13.82 -11.97
N ASN A 479 -14.08 -15.02 -11.52
CA ASN A 479 -14.47 -16.15 -12.40
C ASN A 479 -15.99 -16.25 -12.62
N SER A 480 -16.74 -15.15 -12.42
CA SER A 480 -18.19 -15.14 -12.65
C SER A 480 -18.53 -15.08 -14.14
N VAL A 481 -19.51 -15.89 -14.57
CA VAL A 481 -20.09 -15.84 -15.94
C VAL A 481 -21.05 -14.67 -16.11
N LEU A 482 -21.61 -14.17 -15.01
CA LEU A 482 -22.42 -12.96 -14.95
C LEU A 482 -22.07 -12.19 -13.69
N SER A 483 -21.62 -10.97 -13.86
CA SER A 483 -21.45 -10.01 -12.78
C SER A 483 -22.40 -8.84 -13.00
N TYR A 484 -23.26 -8.57 -12.04
CA TYR A 484 -24.12 -7.40 -12.01
C TYR A 484 -23.90 -6.67 -10.69
N ILE A 485 -23.06 -5.66 -10.76
CA ILE A 485 -22.67 -4.84 -9.62
C ILE A 485 -23.16 -3.43 -9.89
N GLU A 486 -24.01 -2.93 -9.01
CA GLU A 486 -24.67 -1.64 -9.18
C GLU A 486 -24.61 -0.82 -7.87
N PRO A 487 -23.50 -0.10 -7.63
CA PRO A 487 -23.28 0.63 -6.37
C PRO A 487 -24.31 1.74 -6.09
N TYR A 488 -25.15 2.03 -7.04
CA TYR A 488 -26.22 3.03 -6.91
C TYR A 488 -27.59 2.42 -6.57
N ALA A 489 -27.72 1.11 -6.60
CA ALA A 489 -28.89 0.45 -6.06
C ALA A 489 -28.92 0.61 -4.55
N SER A 490 -30.10 0.77 -3.99
CA SER A 490 -30.24 0.89 -2.52
C SER A 490 -29.88 -0.39 -1.80
N SER A 491 -30.11 -1.54 -2.45
CA SER A 491 -29.93 -2.86 -1.87
C SER A 491 -29.83 -3.94 -2.98
N ALA A 492 -29.26 -5.11 -2.65
CA ALA A 492 -29.28 -6.28 -3.52
C ALA A 492 -30.71 -6.79 -3.73
N SER A 493 -31.58 -6.67 -2.74
CA SER A 493 -33.00 -6.97 -2.82
C SER A 493 -33.74 -6.10 -3.83
N GLU A 494 -33.41 -4.80 -3.96
CA GLU A 494 -33.90 -3.92 -5.02
C GLU A 494 -33.54 -4.48 -6.38
N MET A 495 -32.25 -4.78 -6.60
CA MET A 495 -31.74 -5.30 -7.87
C MET A 495 -32.43 -6.63 -8.26
N VAL A 496 -32.62 -7.51 -7.29
CA VAL A 496 -33.31 -8.80 -7.49
C VAL A 496 -34.79 -8.57 -7.79
N ALA A 497 -35.46 -7.64 -7.11
CA ALA A 497 -36.85 -7.28 -7.43
C ALA A 497 -36.99 -6.75 -8.85
N GLU A 498 -36.06 -5.94 -9.34
CA GLU A 498 -36.02 -5.49 -10.73
C GLU A 498 -35.81 -6.65 -11.72
N ILE A 499 -34.85 -7.54 -11.43
CA ILE A 499 -34.60 -8.75 -12.24
C ILE A 499 -35.89 -9.56 -12.37
N LEU A 500 -36.60 -9.79 -11.26
CA LEU A 500 -37.82 -10.60 -11.25
C LEU A 500 -38.93 -10.03 -12.10
N GLN A 501 -39.03 -8.70 -12.28
CA GLN A 501 -40.02 -8.07 -13.16
C GLN A 501 -39.81 -8.46 -14.64
N TYR A 502 -38.57 -8.73 -15.07
CA TYR A 502 -38.21 -9.07 -16.44
C TYR A 502 -37.85 -10.54 -16.66
N PHE A 503 -37.83 -11.34 -15.59
CA PHE A 503 -37.35 -12.73 -15.62
C PHE A 503 -38.27 -13.65 -16.44
N THR A 504 -39.59 -13.55 -16.22
CA THR A 504 -40.58 -14.24 -17.01
C THR A 504 -41.95 -13.56 -16.92
N GLU A 505 -42.75 -13.62 -17.97
CA GLU A 505 -44.10 -13.06 -17.92
C GLU A 505 -44.95 -13.74 -16.86
N GLY A 506 -45.56 -12.94 -15.97
CA GLY A 506 -46.45 -13.43 -14.93
C GLY A 506 -45.79 -14.23 -13.80
N ILE A 507 -44.53 -13.94 -13.46
CA ILE A 507 -43.85 -14.55 -12.31
C ILE A 507 -44.74 -14.41 -11.07
N ARG A 508 -44.99 -15.54 -10.38
CA ARG A 508 -45.78 -15.55 -9.15
C ARG A 508 -44.88 -15.57 -7.93
N ILE A 509 -44.71 -14.42 -7.29
CA ILE A 509 -44.01 -14.28 -6.01
C ILE A 509 -45.06 -14.46 -4.91
N ARG A 510 -44.78 -15.32 -3.95
CA ARG A 510 -45.67 -15.55 -2.80
C ARG A 510 -45.53 -14.42 -1.78
N ASN A 511 -46.56 -14.17 -0.98
CA ASN A 511 -46.59 -13.07 -0.02
C ASN A 511 -45.36 -13.07 0.92
N VAL A 512 -44.95 -14.24 1.44
CA VAL A 512 -43.81 -14.40 2.35
C VAL A 512 -42.49 -14.04 1.65
N GLU A 513 -42.34 -14.39 0.37
CA GLU A 513 -41.19 -14.05 -0.44
C GLU A 513 -41.15 -12.56 -0.73
N ALA A 514 -42.29 -11.99 -1.11
CA ALA A 514 -42.44 -10.56 -1.36
C ALA A 514 -42.15 -9.75 -0.08
N ASP A 515 -42.59 -10.24 1.09
CA ASP A 515 -42.28 -9.64 2.39
C ASP A 515 -40.78 -9.67 2.68
N SER A 516 -40.08 -10.79 2.38
CA SER A 516 -38.64 -10.93 2.63
C SER A 516 -37.81 -10.01 1.73
N ILE A 517 -38.13 -9.92 0.45
CA ILE A 517 -37.44 -9.01 -0.47
C ILE A 517 -37.70 -7.56 -0.08
N TYR A 518 -38.96 -7.23 0.26
CA TYR A 518 -39.34 -5.90 0.75
C TYR A 518 -38.60 -5.54 2.05
N ALA A 519 -38.44 -6.50 2.97
CA ALA A 519 -37.70 -6.33 4.19
C ALA A 519 -36.23 -5.97 3.94
N GLY A 520 -35.57 -6.62 2.97
CA GLY A 520 -34.22 -6.30 2.56
C GLY A 520 -34.10 -4.84 2.14
N ILE A 521 -34.95 -4.38 1.22
CA ILE A 521 -34.98 -2.98 0.79
C ILE A 521 -35.23 -2.03 1.99
N MET A 522 -36.22 -2.35 2.82
CA MET A 522 -36.62 -1.51 3.95
C MET A 522 -35.51 -1.32 4.97
N ILE A 523 -34.80 -2.39 5.32
CA ILE A 523 -33.74 -2.35 6.33
C ILE A 523 -32.50 -1.59 5.79
N ASP A 524 -32.07 -1.87 4.56
CA ASP A 524 -30.87 -1.26 3.97
C ASP A 524 -31.05 0.22 3.65
N THR A 525 -32.30 0.65 3.49
CA THR A 525 -32.67 2.06 3.28
C THR A 525 -33.09 2.79 4.54
N ASP A 526 -32.96 2.18 5.70
CA ASP A 526 -33.46 2.73 6.96
C ASP A 526 -34.91 3.22 6.83
N ASN A 527 -35.80 2.28 6.53
CA ASN A 527 -37.23 2.57 6.26
C ASN A 527 -37.49 3.59 5.15
N PHE A 528 -36.74 3.52 4.05
CA PHE A 528 -36.80 4.43 2.90
C PHE A 528 -36.38 5.87 3.20
N MET A 529 -35.59 6.10 4.26
CA MET A 529 -35.06 7.41 4.61
C MET A 529 -33.70 7.70 3.96
N GLN A 530 -32.91 6.68 3.68
CA GLN A 530 -31.55 6.82 3.17
C GLN A 530 -31.32 6.03 1.87
N LYS A 531 -30.40 6.47 1.02
CA LYS A 531 -29.97 5.81 -0.23
C LYS A 531 -31.12 5.40 -1.17
N THR A 532 -32.24 6.09 -1.14
CA THR A 532 -33.42 5.78 -1.97
C THR A 532 -33.43 6.58 -3.25
N GLY A 533 -33.80 5.93 -4.34
CA GLY A 533 -34.06 6.55 -5.63
C GLY A 533 -35.42 6.13 -6.19
N VAL A 534 -35.75 6.58 -7.41
CA VAL A 534 -37.01 6.20 -8.08
C VAL A 534 -37.13 4.67 -8.22
N ARG A 535 -36.00 4.00 -8.52
CA ARG A 535 -35.91 2.53 -8.65
C ARG A 535 -36.32 1.81 -7.37
N THR A 536 -35.88 2.32 -6.21
CA THR A 536 -36.21 1.74 -4.89
C THR A 536 -37.73 1.74 -4.68
N PHE A 537 -38.38 2.85 -4.99
CA PHE A 537 -39.85 2.95 -4.85
C PHE A 537 -40.58 2.14 -5.90
N GLU A 538 -40.05 2.01 -7.14
CA GLU A 538 -40.62 1.12 -8.18
C GLU A 538 -40.52 -0.35 -7.76
N ALA A 539 -39.39 -0.79 -7.25
CA ALA A 539 -39.18 -2.16 -6.70
C ALA A 539 -40.12 -2.43 -5.52
N ALA A 540 -40.24 -1.48 -4.60
CA ALA A 540 -41.18 -1.58 -3.47
C ALA A 540 -42.64 -1.64 -3.96
N ALA A 541 -43.03 -0.83 -4.93
CA ALA A 541 -44.38 -0.86 -5.52
C ALA A 541 -44.65 -2.20 -6.26
N PHE A 542 -43.67 -2.75 -6.96
CA PHE A 542 -43.77 -4.07 -7.57
C PHE A 542 -44.03 -5.17 -6.50
N LEU A 543 -43.21 -5.19 -5.42
CA LEU A 543 -43.37 -6.15 -4.35
C LEU A 543 -44.71 -6.00 -3.62
N ARG A 544 -45.20 -4.78 -3.45
CA ARG A 544 -46.56 -4.52 -2.93
C ARG A 544 -47.63 -5.14 -3.83
N ARG A 545 -47.52 -5.01 -5.13
CA ARG A 545 -48.43 -5.68 -6.11
C ARG A 545 -48.36 -7.19 -6.02
N CYS A 546 -47.19 -7.74 -5.68
CA CYS A 546 -46.98 -9.18 -5.44
C CYS A 546 -47.49 -9.66 -4.07
N GLY A 547 -47.99 -8.76 -3.20
CA GLY A 547 -48.61 -9.12 -1.91
C GLY A 547 -47.75 -8.86 -0.70
N ALA A 548 -46.62 -8.13 -0.84
CA ALA A 548 -45.86 -7.68 0.32
C ALA A 548 -46.71 -6.79 1.24
N ASP A 549 -46.62 -6.99 2.53
CA ASP A 549 -47.36 -6.21 3.56
C ASP A 549 -46.43 -5.55 4.54
N VAL A 550 -46.37 -4.22 4.47
CA VAL A 550 -45.51 -3.41 5.34
C VAL A 550 -45.76 -3.65 6.81
N THR A 551 -47.00 -3.90 7.20
CA THR A 551 -47.37 -4.17 8.59
C THR A 551 -46.86 -5.53 9.04
N ARG A 552 -46.95 -6.58 8.17
CA ARG A 552 -46.34 -7.88 8.47
C ARG A 552 -44.84 -7.77 8.63
N VAL A 553 -44.16 -7.11 7.66
CA VAL A 553 -42.71 -6.90 7.70
C VAL A 553 -42.29 -6.15 8.96
N ARG A 554 -42.94 -5.03 9.29
CA ARG A 554 -42.64 -4.28 10.53
C ARG A 554 -42.82 -5.09 11.80
N LYS A 555 -43.80 -6.02 11.83
CA LYS A 555 -44.00 -6.90 12.98
C LYS A 555 -42.86 -7.89 13.20
N LEU A 556 -42.17 -8.32 12.13
CA LEU A 556 -41.01 -9.23 12.22
C LEU A 556 -39.77 -8.54 12.82
N PHE A 557 -39.66 -7.23 12.66
CA PHE A 557 -38.52 -6.44 13.17
C PHE A 557 -38.87 -5.63 14.44
N ARG A 558 -39.87 -6.08 15.22
CA ARG A 558 -40.12 -5.47 16.54
C ARG A 558 -38.99 -5.82 17.47
N GLU A 559 -38.53 -4.82 18.16
CA GLU A 559 -37.45 -4.95 19.14
C GLU A 559 -37.96 -5.45 20.51
N ASP A 560 -37.05 -6.05 21.23
CA ASP A 560 -37.28 -6.36 22.64
C ASP A 560 -37.35 -5.07 23.46
N MET A 561 -38.06 -5.14 24.60
CA MET A 561 -38.23 -4.02 25.49
C MET A 561 -36.88 -3.53 26.08
N ASN A 562 -35.94 -4.45 26.32
CA ASN A 562 -34.64 -4.12 26.89
C ASN A 562 -33.77 -3.39 25.86
N ASP A 563 -33.74 -3.87 24.60
CA ASP A 563 -33.04 -3.20 23.51
C ASP A 563 -33.57 -1.79 23.28
N TYR A 564 -34.91 -1.64 23.29
CA TYR A 564 -35.57 -0.33 23.16
C TYR A 564 -35.21 0.61 24.31
N LYS A 565 -35.18 0.13 25.56
CA LYS A 565 -34.76 0.91 26.73
C LYS A 565 -33.30 1.30 26.67
N ALA A 566 -32.40 0.38 26.31
CA ALA A 566 -30.96 0.63 26.18
C ALA A 566 -30.70 1.69 25.16
N ARG A 567 -31.38 1.63 23.99
CA ARG A 567 -31.28 2.65 22.96
C ARG A 567 -31.78 4.02 23.46
N GLY A 568 -32.91 4.07 24.12
CA GLY A 568 -33.43 5.31 24.72
C GLY A 568 -32.51 5.89 25.80
N GLU A 569 -31.82 5.06 26.58
CA GLU A 569 -30.83 5.50 27.55
C GLU A 569 -29.57 6.02 26.87
N THR A 570 -29.10 5.37 25.82
CA THR A 570 -27.99 5.82 24.99
C THR A 570 -28.26 7.22 24.43
N ILE A 571 -29.44 7.44 23.85
CA ILE A 571 -29.83 8.74 23.28
C ILE A 571 -29.92 9.81 24.37
N ARG A 572 -30.53 9.51 25.51
CA ARG A 572 -30.66 10.42 26.65
C ARG A 572 -29.32 10.87 27.19
N ASN A 573 -28.31 10.00 27.21
CA ASN A 573 -27.00 10.26 27.79
C ASN A 573 -26.01 10.84 26.77
N ALA A 574 -26.44 11.13 25.55
CA ALA A 574 -25.58 11.70 24.51
C ALA A 574 -25.11 13.10 24.88
N GLU A 575 -23.80 13.33 24.72
CA GLU A 575 -23.19 14.65 24.84
C GLU A 575 -22.91 15.21 23.45
N LEU A 576 -23.09 16.54 23.32
CA LEU A 576 -22.74 17.25 22.08
C LEU A 576 -21.32 17.81 22.18
N PHE A 577 -20.38 17.21 21.46
CA PHE A 577 -19.00 17.63 21.40
C PHE A 577 -18.76 18.60 20.24
N ARG A 578 -18.09 19.74 20.51
CA ARG A 578 -17.82 20.82 19.54
C ARG A 578 -19.06 21.28 18.75
N GLY A 579 -20.26 21.12 19.33
CA GLY A 579 -21.52 21.60 18.75
C GLY A 579 -22.06 20.83 17.55
N GLN A 580 -21.38 19.78 17.10
CA GLN A 580 -21.76 19.01 15.89
C GLN A 580 -21.55 17.49 15.98
N PHE A 581 -20.87 16.99 17.00
CA PHE A 581 -20.63 15.58 17.18
C PHE A 581 -21.39 15.06 18.40
N ALA A 582 -22.31 14.11 18.20
CA ALA A 582 -22.99 13.45 19.30
C ALA A 582 -22.16 12.23 19.75
N ILE A 583 -21.76 12.18 21.00
CA ILE A 583 -21.00 11.05 21.58
C ILE A 583 -21.81 10.47 22.72
N SER A 584 -22.02 9.16 22.69
CA SER A 584 -22.74 8.45 23.76
C SER A 584 -22.14 7.08 24.04
N GLU A 585 -22.66 6.45 25.10
CA GLU A 585 -22.32 5.12 25.54
C GLU A 585 -23.58 4.24 25.60
N CYS A 586 -23.51 3.04 25.02
CA CYS A 586 -24.60 2.08 25.05
C CYS A 586 -24.41 1.09 26.21
N PRO A 587 -25.37 0.95 27.11
CA PRO A 587 -25.33 -0.04 28.15
C PRO A 587 -25.37 -1.45 27.57
N SER A 588 -24.55 -2.36 28.10
CA SER A 588 -24.43 -3.73 27.61
C SER A 588 -24.97 -4.82 28.55
N ASP A 589 -25.27 -4.50 29.82
CA ASP A 589 -25.52 -5.47 30.88
C ASP A 589 -26.79 -6.30 30.73
N TYR A 590 -27.79 -5.80 29.99
CA TYR A 590 -29.12 -6.41 29.87
C TYR A 590 -29.61 -6.49 28.41
N VAL A 591 -28.68 -6.42 27.47
CA VAL A 591 -28.94 -6.40 26.03
C VAL A 591 -28.29 -7.61 25.37
N ASP A 592 -29.03 -8.34 24.54
CA ASP A 592 -28.49 -9.53 23.86
C ASP A 592 -27.43 -9.16 22.79
N SER A 593 -27.64 -8.05 22.10
CA SER A 593 -26.74 -7.58 21.03
C SER A 593 -26.41 -6.09 21.19
N PRO A 594 -25.59 -5.72 22.20
CA PRO A 594 -25.34 -4.31 22.53
C PRO A 594 -24.73 -3.50 21.39
N THR A 595 -23.88 -4.11 20.56
CA THR A 595 -23.25 -3.47 19.40
C THR A 595 -24.26 -3.08 18.32
N VAL A 596 -25.31 -3.88 18.15
CA VAL A 596 -26.41 -3.58 17.22
C VAL A 596 -27.25 -2.41 17.76
N VAL A 597 -27.59 -2.45 19.04
CA VAL A 597 -28.35 -1.36 19.70
C VAL A 597 -27.56 -0.06 19.69
N GLY A 598 -26.23 -0.11 19.93
CA GLY A 598 -25.35 1.04 19.82
C GLY A 598 -25.31 1.64 18.42
N ALA A 599 -25.29 0.79 17.39
CA ALA A 599 -25.34 1.25 15.99
C ALA A 599 -26.69 1.89 15.62
N GLN A 600 -27.80 1.35 16.14
CA GLN A 600 -29.13 1.92 15.96
C GLN A 600 -29.26 3.28 16.68
N ALA A 601 -28.73 3.38 17.91
CA ALA A 601 -28.70 4.64 18.65
C ALA A 601 -27.87 5.70 17.92
N ALA A 602 -26.75 5.30 17.31
CA ALA A 602 -25.94 6.23 16.51
C ALA A 602 -26.74 6.81 15.32
N ASN A 603 -27.53 5.99 14.63
CA ASN A 603 -28.41 6.47 13.56
C ASN A 603 -29.47 7.46 14.10
N GLU A 604 -30.10 7.15 15.25
CA GLU A 604 -31.12 8.03 15.83
C GLU A 604 -30.56 9.38 16.29
N LEU A 605 -29.34 9.42 16.81
CA LEU A 605 -28.68 10.66 17.22
C LEU A 605 -28.49 11.66 16.05
N LEU A 606 -28.44 11.18 14.81
CA LEU A 606 -28.37 12.06 13.64
C LEU A 606 -29.67 12.84 13.37
N ASN A 607 -30.80 12.43 13.96
CA ASN A 607 -32.07 13.15 13.86
C ASN A 607 -32.10 14.42 14.74
N ILE A 608 -31.06 14.64 15.55
CA ILE A 608 -30.94 15.82 16.40
C ILE A 608 -30.43 17.02 15.60
N VAL A 609 -31.13 18.13 15.61
CA VAL A 609 -30.72 19.34 14.90
C VAL A 609 -29.34 19.81 15.35
N GLY A 610 -28.46 20.02 14.39
CA GLY A 610 -27.07 20.45 14.60
C GLY A 610 -26.05 19.31 14.73
N VAL A 611 -26.49 18.05 14.84
CA VAL A 611 -25.60 16.88 14.82
C VAL A 611 -25.25 16.53 13.38
N LYS A 612 -23.96 16.58 13.03
CA LYS A 612 -23.42 16.18 11.74
C LYS A 612 -22.89 14.74 11.74
N ALA A 613 -22.35 14.31 12.88
CA ALA A 613 -21.92 12.92 13.07
C ALA A 613 -22.17 12.45 14.50
N SER A 614 -22.40 11.17 14.66
CA SER A 614 -22.66 10.50 15.93
C SER A 614 -21.70 9.34 16.15
N PHE A 615 -21.31 9.13 17.39
CA PHE A 615 -20.39 8.10 17.81
C PHE A 615 -20.93 7.43 19.07
N VAL A 616 -21.23 6.14 19.00
CA VAL A 616 -21.70 5.37 20.16
C VAL A 616 -20.67 4.31 20.51
N LEU A 617 -20.20 4.40 21.76
CA LEU A 617 -19.25 3.47 22.34
C LEU A 617 -20.03 2.35 23.03
N THR A 618 -19.66 1.09 22.79
CA THR A 618 -20.32 -0.08 23.37
C THR A 618 -19.25 -1.05 23.88
N GLU A 619 -19.23 -1.33 25.16
CA GLU A 619 -18.36 -2.36 25.72
C GLU A 619 -19.05 -3.71 25.61
N TYR A 620 -18.43 -4.67 24.91
CA TYR A 620 -18.96 -6.03 24.77
C TYR A 620 -17.82 -7.06 24.77
N LYS A 621 -17.89 -8.03 25.69
CA LYS A 621 -16.88 -9.09 25.86
C LYS A 621 -15.45 -8.57 26.04
N GLY A 622 -15.28 -7.44 26.72
CA GLY A 622 -13.96 -6.84 26.98
C GLY A 622 -13.35 -6.07 25.81
N VAL A 623 -14.13 -5.83 24.75
CA VAL A 623 -13.74 -5.03 23.59
C VAL A 623 -14.66 -3.80 23.49
N ILE A 624 -14.11 -2.63 23.21
CA ILE A 624 -14.89 -1.42 22.94
C ILE A 624 -15.16 -1.31 21.45
N TYR A 625 -16.42 -1.33 21.09
CA TYR A 625 -16.91 -1.09 19.73
C TYR A 625 -17.36 0.35 19.61
N ILE A 626 -16.92 1.05 18.59
CA ILE A 626 -17.39 2.40 18.26
C ILE A 626 -18.19 2.33 16.97
N SER A 627 -19.47 2.67 17.05
CA SER A 627 -20.34 2.82 15.90
C SER A 627 -20.40 4.29 15.51
N ALA A 628 -19.92 4.62 14.31
CA ALA A 628 -19.89 5.99 13.78
C ALA A 628 -20.88 6.15 12.63
N ARG A 629 -21.65 7.25 12.65
CA ARG A 629 -22.61 7.61 11.62
C ARG A 629 -22.49 9.09 11.27
N ALA A 630 -22.80 9.46 10.02
CA ALA A 630 -22.78 10.86 9.59
C ALA A 630 -23.85 11.14 8.54
N ILE A 631 -24.20 12.42 8.43
CA ILE A 631 -25.02 12.98 7.35
C ILE A 631 -24.16 13.97 6.56
N ASP A 632 -24.10 13.78 5.25
CA ASP A 632 -23.52 14.64 4.21
C ASP A 632 -22.04 15.04 4.35
N GLU A 633 -21.68 15.98 5.21
CA GLU A 633 -20.40 16.68 5.14
C GLU A 633 -19.24 15.99 5.86
N VAL A 634 -19.54 15.12 6.84
CA VAL A 634 -18.49 14.49 7.69
C VAL A 634 -18.20 13.06 7.20
N ASN A 635 -16.93 12.81 6.89
CA ASN A 635 -16.48 11.48 6.52
C ASN A 635 -16.07 10.68 7.75
N VAL A 636 -16.99 9.86 8.30
CA VAL A 636 -16.69 9.02 9.47
C VAL A 636 -15.74 7.85 9.15
N GLN A 637 -15.58 7.47 7.89
CA GLN A 637 -14.63 6.44 7.49
C GLN A 637 -13.19 6.82 7.85
N ILE A 638 -12.75 8.01 7.47
CA ILE A 638 -11.36 8.47 7.74
C ILE A 638 -11.12 8.65 9.24
N ILE A 639 -12.16 9.02 10.00
CA ILE A 639 -12.07 9.13 11.47
C ILE A 639 -11.83 7.74 12.07
N MET A 640 -12.62 6.75 11.67
CA MET A 640 -12.49 5.38 12.18
C MET A 640 -11.21 4.69 11.69
N GLU A 641 -10.76 4.95 10.46
CA GLU A 641 -9.48 4.44 9.95
C GLU A 641 -8.28 4.93 10.79
N ARG A 642 -8.29 6.19 11.26
CA ARG A 642 -7.27 6.69 12.19
C ARG A 642 -7.27 5.97 13.54
N MET A 643 -8.41 5.46 13.94
CA MET A 643 -8.57 4.68 15.17
C MET A 643 -8.38 3.17 14.96
N GLY A 644 -7.93 2.75 13.75
CA GLY A 644 -7.69 1.33 13.43
C GLY A 644 -8.92 0.56 12.96
N GLY A 645 -10.00 1.26 12.63
CA GLY A 645 -11.23 0.70 12.08
C GLY A 645 -11.41 0.91 10.60
N GLY A 646 -12.67 1.01 10.13
CA GLY A 646 -13.00 1.26 8.73
C GLY A 646 -14.50 1.35 8.50
N GLY A 647 -14.90 1.48 7.22
CA GLY A 647 -16.31 1.55 6.84
C GLY A 647 -16.51 2.32 5.54
N HIS A 648 -17.60 3.09 5.49
CA HIS A 648 -17.98 3.96 4.39
C HIS A 648 -18.08 5.43 4.87
N LEU A 649 -18.23 6.34 3.91
CA LEU A 649 -18.33 7.78 4.17
C LEU A 649 -19.26 8.14 5.34
N ASN A 650 -20.49 7.58 5.34
CA ASN A 650 -21.53 7.89 6.31
C ASN A 650 -21.71 6.84 7.41
N MET A 651 -21.01 5.72 7.34
CA MET A 651 -21.18 4.60 8.25
C MET A 651 -19.85 3.87 8.42
N ALA A 652 -19.29 3.92 9.62
CA ALA A 652 -18.00 3.31 9.92
C ALA A 652 -17.97 2.79 11.37
N GLY A 653 -16.94 2.05 11.73
CA GLY A 653 -16.73 1.59 13.09
C GLY A 653 -15.29 1.16 13.35
N CYS A 654 -14.95 1.05 14.62
CA CYS A 654 -13.68 0.47 15.04
C CYS A 654 -13.84 -0.40 16.30
N GLN A 655 -12.84 -1.23 16.56
CA GLN A 655 -12.76 -2.11 17.72
C GLN A 655 -11.45 -1.82 18.46
N LEU A 656 -11.54 -1.60 19.77
CA LEU A 656 -10.41 -1.28 20.63
C LEU A 656 -10.31 -2.31 21.76
N GLU A 657 -9.26 -3.11 21.73
CA GLU A 657 -9.08 -4.24 22.67
C GLU A 657 -8.31 -3.86 23.95
N THR A 658 -7.53 -2.78 23.91
CA THR A 658 -6.56 -2.45 24.98
C THR A 658 -6.94 -1.25 25.83
N VAL A 659 -8.14 -0.67 25.65
CA VAL A 659 -8.58 0.57 26.30
C VAL A 659 -9.92 0.34 27.02
N ASN A 660 -10.13 0.99 28.13
CA ASN A 660 -11.45 1.08 28.74
C ASN A 660 -12.31 2.14 28.01
N ILE A 661 -13.60 2.19 28.34
CA ILE A 661 -14.57 3.05 27.65
C ILE A 661 -14.23 4.55 27.75
N GLU A 662 -13.69 5.00 28.89
CA GLU A 662 -13.25 6.40 29.05
C GLU A 662 -11.98 6.70 28.23
N GLY A 663 -11.06 5.76 28.15
CA GLY A 663 -9.88 5.87 27.29
C GLY A 663 -10.25 5.94 25.80
N ALA A 664 -11.20 5.11 25.36
CA ALA A 664 -11.74 5.14 24.01
C ALA A 664 -12.46 6.44 23.69
N ARG A 665 -13.24 6.98 24.66
CA ARG A 665 -13.90 8.29 24.55
C ARG A 665 -12.89 9.43 24.41
N SER A 666 -11.82 9.39 25.20
CA SER A 666 -10.76 10.39 25.17
C SER A 666 -9.99 10.35 23.86
N LEU A 667 -9.66 9.14 23.37
CA LEU A 667 -9.03 8.94 22.08
C LEU A 667 -9.89 9.45 20.92
N LEU A 668 -11.20 9.15 20.94
CA LEU A 668 -12.14 9.67 19.94
C LEU A 668 -12.16 11.20 19.93
N LYS A 669 -12.29 11.82 21.11
CA LYS A 669 -12.32 13.31 21.24
C LYS A 669 -11.02 13.95 20.78
N SER A 670 -9.85 13.37 21.06
CA SER A 670 -8.56 13.89 20.57
C SER A 670 -8.46 13.76 19.04
N THR A 671 -8.85 12.62 18.47
CA THR A 671 -8.87 12.39 17.03
C THR A 671 -9.77 13.40 16.31
N LEU A 672 -11.00 13.60 16.81
CA LEU A 672 -11.93 14.58 16.26
C LEU A 672 -11.39 16.02 16.36
N THR A 673 -10.69 16.34 17.45
CA THR A 673 -10.08 17.65 17.65
C THR A 673 -8.97 17.90 16.64
N GLU A 674 -8.04 16.95 16.49
CA GLU A 674 -6.91 17.05 15.56
C GLU A 674 -7.38 17.19 14.11
N MET A 675 -8.35 16.37 13.70
CA MET A 675 -8.85 16.37 12.33
C MET A 675 -9.64 17.64 11.99
N GLN A 676 -10.41 18.16 12.93
CA GLN A 676 -11.16 19.41 12.73
C GLN A 676 -10.23 20.63 12.71
N ASP A 677 -9.24 20.67 13.62
CA ASP A 677 -8.26 21.75 13.67
C ASP A 677 -7.32 21.72 12.45
N GLY A 678 -7.10 20.51 11.87
CA GLY A 678 -6.39 20.30 10.61
C GLY A 678 -7.20 20.56 9.33
N GLY A 679 -8.51 20.83 9.46
CA GLY A 679 -9.40 21.05 8.30
C GLY A 679 -9.68 19.80 7.45
N GLU A 680 -9.56 18.60 8.05
CA GLU A 680 -9.80 17.34 7.36
C GLU A 680 -11.27 16.89 7.41
N ILE A 681 -12.03 17.41 8.44
CA ILE A 681 -13.47 17.14 8.67
C ILE A 681 -14.19 18.43 9.06
#